data_42fc5f75d902903b779448f810b24f16
#
_entry.id   42fc5f75d902903b779448f810b24f16
#
_cell.length_a   1.000
_cell.length_b   1.000
_cell.length_c   1.000
_cell.angle_alpha   90.00
_cell.angle_beta   90.00
_cell.angle_gamma   90.00
#
_symmetry.space_group_name_H-M   'P 1'
#
loop_
_entity.id
_entity.type
_entity.pdbx_description
1 polymer ?
#
loop_
_entity_poly.entity_id
_entity_poly.type
_entity_poly.pdbx_seq_one_letter_code
_entity_poly.pdbx_strand_id
1 'polypeptide(L)'
;MGEEMVVLKEWIDRFWKVSLIKRNRMLLLVGMISIIVFVITGCSDNLSKVLDIRGTAKDNEISFVSDIGVAALDNEIVNADNIAAIYRDIYEEAVKTNTLGSLETKEHIVVRLGEHGYVAVDSENQVDMAGAEQAVKFCKAVEEKKSDKLTIIVIMELGFQKFDLETEDGNVNIVKGYYQYDKNGCLQNKSMVNYAADLWQYTEEGYIILEGNYFSDENFVLTLSDAMEHTVLRVLPLDEKCREWNRKFILPIGYGQNNIFLTDWNEEDFGDLNFYDVFDKFYPILYGQPVPYAANENLGVETIYEIPEEIFENVIMTYFNVERELLRSKTIYQPEKASYEYRPRGFYEAEHSEIPYPEVVNYMENDDGTITLIINAVYPNENTSKSFSHKIVIRPLGENRFQYISNQMLSDDYDIWWHSKRFTEEEWKEISDNIVKESETESSLYFLPQAKNCLISEAEKIELKNIALTAAEQVKEVYQEIELIGESSFSSNIKEFSKEQCQEVVTLLGREGFVSVTEGTNMENYKKVEDFYTAYTKKQDAVVMIFQVNQDGLIGAITFIYRNNKLQTYYVGIGWQEGGIPEIKNTLVSDIAEIKLTEKGYFIYAHKNLIAHSSLRQYWRIKPLSVKCRELTAKYVYGLSYVNYNVLVTNWDSNNVEDILMPCMFEDIYRIYSGENLKVENWRIPADIYEKLMTIYFPVSIEQLREKCEYDSSSNSYAYEMISASPYPPFGEVVAYTENSDGTITLYVDGVWADYNSDCAFVNKIVVQPFDDGTFRYLSNSIEQKELEVPKVEFRKN
;
A
#
# COMPACT_ATOMS: atom_id res chain seq x y z
N MET A 1 -17.66 -23.65 22.98
CA MET A 1 -16.18 -23.88 22.83
C MET A 1 -15.81 -25.35 22.52
N GLY A 2 -16.58 -26.35 22.85
CA GLY A 2 -16.30 -27.76 22.46
C GLY A 2 -16.81 -28.13 21.07
N GLU A 3 -17.97 -27.67 20.70
CA GLU A 3 -18.60 -28.01 19.43
C GLU A 3 -18.07 -27.18 18.24
N GLU A 4 -17.74 -25.95 18.46
CA GLU A 4 -17.14 -25.08 17.45
C GLU A 4 -15.72 -25.54 17.05
N MET A 5 -14.94 -26.08 18.00
CA MET A 5 -13.62 -26.66 17.67
C MET A 5 -13.71 -27.97 16.89
N VAL A 6 -14.81 -28.73 17.05
CA VAL A 6 -15.02 -29.95 16.26
C VAL A 6 -15.41 -29.61 14.83
N VAL A 7 -16.26 -28.61 14.62
CA VAL A 7 -16.66 -28.13 13.28
C VAL A 7 -15.46 -27.54 12.55
N LEU A 8 -14.63 -26.75 13.23
CA LEU A 8 -13.41 -26.18 12.65
C LEU A 8 -12.41 -27.28 12.26
N LYS A 9 -12.27 -28.31 13.08
CA LYS A 9 -11.36 -29.43 12.79
C LYS A 9 -11.88 -30.30 11.65
N GLU A 10 -13.18 -30.58 11.55
CA GLU A 10 -13.77 -31.29 10.42
C GLU A 10 -13.68 -30.45 9.11
N TRP A 11 -13.81 -29.14 9.21
CA TRP A 11 -13.65 -28.24 8.09
C TRP A 11 -12.18 -28.19 7.61
N ILE A 12 -11.23 -28.12 8.51
CA ILE A 12 -9.79 -28.21 8.23
C ILE A 12 -9.45 -29.56 7.61
N ASP A 13 -9.98 -30.67 8.13
CA ASP A 13 -9.71 -32.02 7.58
C ASP A 13 -10.35 -32.25 6.20
N ARG A 14 -11.51 -31.64 5.93
CA ARG A 14 -12.10 -31.63 4.57
C ARG A 14 -11.30 -30.77 3.61
N PHE A 15 -10.82 -29.65 4.09
CA PHE A 15 -9.97 -28.73 3.31
C PHE A 15 -8.65 -29.42 2.92
N TRP A 16 -8.00 -30.12 3.84
CA TRP A 16 -6.76 -30.87 3.57
C TRP A 16 -6.95 -32.05 2.61
N LYS A 17 -8.10 -32.69 2.62
CA LYS A 17 -8.39 -33.80 1.67
C LYS A 17 -8.63 -33.33 0.23
N VAL A 18 -9.09 -32.12 0.04
CA VAL A 18 -9.26 -31.50 -1.28
C VAL A 18 -7.97 -30.84 -1.77
N SER A 19 -7.05 -30.48 -0.85
CA SER A 19 -5.89 -29.62 -1.13
C SER A 19 -4.61 -30.36 -1.53
N LEU A 20 -4.59 -31.68 -1.60
CA LEU A 20 -3.43 -32.43 -2.13
C LEU A 20 -3.15 -32.17 -3.61
N ILE A 21 -4.06 -31.49 -4.31
CA ILE A 21 -3.92 -31.08 -5.72
C ILE A 21 -3.67 -29.56 -5.89
N LYS A 22 -3.76 -28.74 -4.81
CA LYS A 22 -3.73 -27.24 -4.92
C LYS A 22 -2.85 -26.55 -3.86
N ARG A 23 -1.60 -26.98 -3.72
CA ARG A 23 -0.69 -26.48 -2.68
C ARG A 23 -0.37 -24.95 -2.75
N ASN A 24 -0.51 -24.32 -3.92
CA ASN A 24 -0.18 -22.90 -4.12
C ASN A 24 -1.36 -21.94 -3.86
N ARG A 25 -2.62 -22.39 -3.89
CA ARG A 25 -3.78 -21.55 -3.50
C ARG A 25 -3.83 -21.24 -2.00
N MET A 26 -3.14 -22.04 -1.19
CA MET A 26 -3.17 -21.92 0.26
C MET A 26 -2.38 -20.70 0.78
N LEU A 27 -1.30 -20.30 0.12
CA LEU A 27 -0.51 -19.13 0.53
C LEU A 27 -1.24 -17.81 0.27
N LEU A 28 -2.00 -17.72 -0.81
CA LEU A 28 -2.84 -16.56 -1.12
C LEU A 28 -4.08 -16.49 -0.23
N LEU A 29 -4.71 -17.63 0.03
CA LEU A 29 -5.87 -17.69 0.95
C LEU A 29 -5.45 -17.36 2.39
N VAL A 30 -4.27 -17.80 2.82
CA VAL A 30 -3.71 -17.47 4.14
C VAL A 30 -3.33 -15.99 4.21
N GLY A 31 -2.80 -15.40 3.17
CA GLY A 31 -2.56 -13.96 3.08
C GLY A 31 -3.87 -13.15 3.13
N MET A 32 -4.87 -13.53 2.35
CA MET A 32 -6.18 -12.86 2.37
C MET A 32 -6.96 -13.10 3.67
N ILE A 33 -6.92 -14.31 4.23
CA ILE A 33 -7.54 -14.60 5.54
C ILE A 33 -6.84 -13.81 6.65
N SER A 34 -5.53 -13.61 6.58
CA SER A 34 -4.81 -12.75 7.54
C SER A 34 -5.26 -11.29 7.43
N ILE A 35 -5.51 -10.78 6.23
CA ILE A 35 -6.04 -9.43 5.99
C ILE A 35 -7.50 -9.33 6.44
N ILE A 36 -8.33 -10.32 6.14
CA ILE A 36 -9.75 -10.35 6.57
C ILE A 36 -9.86 -10.51 8.09
N VAL A 37 -9.01 -11.31 8.71
CA VAL A 37 -8.95 -11.42 10.18
C VAL A 37 -8.48 -10.11 10.81
N PHE A 38 -7.58 -9.37 10.19
CA PHE A 38 -7.16 -8.04 10.66
C PHE A 38 -8.28 -6.98 10.54
N VAL A 39 -9.11 -7.05 9.52
CA VAL A 39 -10.24 -6.13 9.31
C VAL A 39 -11.45 -6.49 10.19
N ILE A 40 -11.70 -7.78 10.45
CA ILE A 40 -12.86 -8.22 11.25
C ILE A 40 -12.58 -8.18 12.76
N THR A 41 -11.32 -8.30 13.20
CA THR A 41 -10.95 -8.23 14.62
C THR A 41 -10.68 -6.82 15.16
N GLY A 42 -10.91 -5.78 14.35
CA GLY A 42 -10.93 -4.38 14.81
C GLY A 42 -11.97 -4.07 15.88
N CYS A 43 -12.84 -5.03 16.22
CA CYS A 43 -13.83 -4.90 17.29
C CYS A 43 -13.95 -6.22 18.05
N SER A 44 -13.06 -6.55 18.96
CA SER A 44 -13.37 -7.26 20.20
C SER A 44 -12.14 -7.66 21.03
N ASP A 45 -12.37 -7.71 22.31
CA ASP A 45 -11.51 -7.95 23.49
C ASP A 45 -10.60 -9.20 23.51
N ASN A 46 -10.22 -9.81 22.42
CA ASN A 46 -9.46 -11.06 22.40
C ASN A 46 -7.98 -10.94 21.99
N LEU A 47 -7.50 -9.74 21.67
CA LEU A 47 -6.07 -9.55 21.35
C LEU A 47 -5.17 -9.66 22.59
N SER A 48 -5.70 -9.36 23.78
CA SER A 48 -4.96 -9.49 25.04
C SER A 48 -4.68 -10.93 25.47
N LYS A 49 -5.40 -11.91 24.93
CA LYS A 49 -5.21 -13.33 25.32
C LYS A 49 -4.22 -14.10 24.45
N VAL A 50 -3.85 -13.59 23.31
CA VAL A 50 -2.82 -14.21 22.44
C VAL A 50 -1.42 -13.76 22.84
N LEU A 51 -1.30 -12.60 23.51
CA LEU A 51 -0.03 -12.07 24.01
C LEU A 51 0.34 -12.55 25.43
N ASP A 52 -0.54 -13.30 26.11
CA ASP A 52 -0.35 -13.76 27.50
C ASP A 52 0.42 -15.08 27.63
N ILE A 53 1.09 -15.55 26.58
CA ILE A 53 1.96 -16.75 26.61
C ILE A 53 3.44 -16.39 26.86
N ARG A 54 3.75 -15.14 27.11
CA ARG A 54 5.09 -14.76 27.59
C ARG A 54 4.98 -14.14 28.97
N GLY A 55 5.42 -14.93 29.97
CA GLY A 55 5.54 -14.47 31.33
C GLY A 55 6.44 -13.25 31.45
N THR A 56 5.96 -12.32 32.25
CA THR A 56 6.70 -11.22 32.90
C THR A 56 7.71 -10.46 32.03
N ALA A 57 7.23 -9.61 31.14
CA ALA A 57 7.96 -8.43 30.72
C ALA A 57 7.10 -7.20 31.02
N LYS A 58 7.70 -6.23 31.70
CA LYS A 58 7.12 -4.94 32.01
C LYS A 58 6.66 -4.24 30.71
N ASP A 59 5.54 -3.56 30.82
CA ASP A 59 4.93 -2.71 29.81
C ASP A 59 5.96 -1.90 29.02
N ASN A 60 6.21 -2.32 27.78
CA ASN A 60 6.79 -1.48 26.77
C ASN A 60 5.82 -1.47 25.59
N GLU A 61 4.89 -0.53 25.63
CA GLU A 61 4.13 -0.12 24.45
C GLU A 61 5.11 0.43 23.41
N ILE A 62 5.05 -0.10 22.20
CA ILE A 62 5.82 0.41 21.07
C ILE A 62 5.21 1.75 20.68
N SER A 63 5.78 2.85 21.19
CA SER A 63 5.50 4.17 20.65
C SER A 63 6.44 4.41 19.46
N PHE A 64 5.87 4.60 18.28
CA PHE A 64 6.62 5.11 17.15
C PHE A 64 6.97 6.58 17.41
N VAL A 65 8.15 6.81 17.92
CA VAL A 65 8.69 8.16 18.16
C VAL A 65 9.78 8.39 17.13
N SER A 66 9.44 9.09 16.04
CA SER A 66 10.46 9.66 15.19
C SER A 66 11.16 10.81 15.95
N ASP A 67 12.45 10.76 16.07
CA ASP A 67 13.45 11.79 16.50
C ASP A 67 13.05 12.94 17.46
N ILE A 68 11.99 12.81 18.22
CA ILE A 68 11.65 13.76 19.29
C ILE A 68 12.38 13.33 20.57
N GLY A 69 13.32 14.15 21.03
CA GLY A 69 14.07 13.85 22.27
C GLY A 69 13.13 13.65 23.47
N VAL A 70 13.46 12.72 24.38
CA VAL A 70 12.65 12.33 25.55
C VAL A 70 12.10 13.52 26.34
N ALA A 71 12.86 14.63 26.50
CA ALA A 71 12.41 15.83 27.18
C ALA A 71 11.34 16.63 26.43
N ALA A 72 11.27 16.51 25.11
CA ALA A 72 10.22 17.13 24.30
C ALA A 72 8.92 16.31 24.40
N LEU A 73 9.03 14.99 24.43
CA LEU A 73 7.89 14.08 24.60
C LEU A 73 7.19 14.29 25.95
N ASP A 74 7.94 14.42 27.06
CA ASP A 74 7.38 14.69 28.39
C ASP A 74 6.60 16.01 28.42
N ASN A 75 7.09 17.05 27.76
CA ASN A 75 6.41 18.33 27.66
C ASN A 75 5.12 18.26 26.83
N GLU A 76 5.08 17.48 25.77
CA GLU A 76 3.91 17.27 24.93
C GLU A 76 2.81 16.48 25.65
N ILE A 77 3.16 15.47 26.43
CA ILE A 77 2.21 14.71 27.26
C ILE A 77 1.57 15.63 28.30
N VAL A 78 2.37 16.46 28.98
CA VAL A 78 1.86 17.43 29.97
C VAL A 78 0.91 18.44 29.31
N ASN A 79 1.19 18.85 28.08
CA ASN A 79 0.31 19.74 27.32
C ASN A 79 -1.02 19.07 26.95
N ALA A 80 -0.99 17.82 26.51
CA ALA A 80 -2.19 17.05 26.19
C ALA A 80 -3.09 16.82 27.43
N ASP A 81 -2.51 16.53 28.58
CA ASP A 81 -3.24 16.41 29.84
C ASP A 81 -3.93 17.72 30.24
N ASN A 82 -3.29 18.87 30.01
CA ASN A 82 -3.90 20.17 30.27
C ASN A 82 -5.09 20.44 29.32
N ILE A 83 -5.00 20.05 28.05
CA ILE A 83 -6.10 20.15 27.10
C ILE A 83 -7.26 19.26 27.55
N ALA A 84 -6.98 18.01 27.88
CA ALA A 84 -7.98 17.06 28.38
C ALA A 84 -8.69 17.54 29.65
N ALA A 85 -7.96 18.21 30.55
CA ALA A 85 -8.50 18.74 31.81
C ALA A 85 -9.57 19.82 31.58
N ILE A 86 -9.53 20.56 30.46
CA ILE A 86 -10.48 21.64 30.15
C ILE A 86 -11.91 21.09 29.95
N TYR A 87 -12.07 19.90 29.40
CA TYR A 87 -13.40 19.34 29.09
C TYR A 87 -13.64 18.01 29.81
N ARG A 88 -12.85 17.68 30.82
CA ARG A 88 -12.96 16.41 31.54
C ARG A 88 -14.36 16.16 32.11
N ASP A 89 -15.01 17.17 32.64
CA ASP A 89 -16.37 17.12 33.16
C ASP A 89 -17.40 16.73 32.08
N ILE A 90 -17.26 17.28 30.88
CA ILE A 90 -18.13 16.93 29.73
C ILE A 90 -17.88 15.48 29.32
N TYR A 91 -16.63 15.07 29.24
CA TYR A 91 -16.27 13.68 28.89
C TYR A 91 -16.83 12.67 29.91
N GLU A 92 -16.61 12.91 31.21
CA GLU A 92 -17.08 12.03 32.29
C GLU A 92 -18.62 11.93 32.33
N GLU A 93 -19.33 13.00 32.03
CA GLU A 93 -20.79 12.99 31.93
C GLU A 93 -21.26 12.23 30.71
N ALA A 94 -20.61 12.42 29.56
CA ALA A 94 -20.91 11.69 28.32
C ALA A 94 -20.69 10.16 28.47
N VAL A 95 -19.66 9.76 29.20
CA VAL A 95 -19.43 8.32 29.54
C VAL A 95 -20.59 7.79 30.38
N LYS A 96 -21.05 8.50 31.42
CA LYS A 96 -22.14 8.08 32.29
C LYS A 96 -23.48 8.01 31.57
N THR A 97 -23.73 8.91 30.64
CA THR A 97 -24.99 9.00 29.90
C THR A 97 -24.98 8.18 28.59
N ASN A 98 -23.87 7.54 28.27
CA ASN A 98 -23.64 6.82 27.02
C ASN A 98 -23.86 7.71 25.78
N THR A 99 -23.41 8.95 25.84
CA THR A 99 -23.47 9.94 24.75
C THR A 99 -22.08 10.29 24.20
N LEU A 100 -21.08 9.51 24.57
CA LEU A 100 -19.73 9.69 24.06
C LEU A 100 -19.73 9.55 22.52
N GLY A 101 -19.09 10.48 21.83
CA GLY A 101 -19.10 10.53 20.36
C GLY A 101 -20.35 11.19 19.74
N SER A 102 -21.39 11.52 20.53
CA SER A 102 -22.53 12.26 20.00
C SER A 102 -22.12 13.67 19.52
N LEU A 103 -22.84 14.17 18.52
CA LEU A 103 -22.58 15.53 17.98
C LEU A 103 -22.64 16.59 19.09
N GLU A 104 -23.66 16.52 19.96
CA GLU A 104 -23.85 17.44 21.07
C GLU A 104 -22.64 17.42 22.03
N THR A 105 -22.13 16.24 22.37
CA THR A 105 -20.92 16.13 23.21
C THR A 105 -19.71 16.72 22.52
N LYS A 106 -19.48 16.41 21.23
CA LYS A 106 -18.35 16.97 20.45
C LYS A 106 -18.45 18.49 20.36
N GLU A 107 -19.64 19.03 20.08
CA GLU A 107 -19.88 20.47 20.02
C GLU A 107 -19.59 21.16 21.36
N HIS A 108 -20.07 20.62 22.47
CA HIS A 108 -19.76 21.15 23.80
C HIS A 108 -18.26 21.16 24.10
N ILE A 109 -17.51 20.13 23.69
CA ILE A 109 -16.07 20.07 23.87
C ILE A 109 -15.37 21.12 22.99
N VAL A 110 -15.74 21.22 21.70
CA VAL A 110 -15.16 22.18 20.76
C VAL A 110 -15.38 23.61 21.24
N VAL A 111 -16.61 23.96 21.66
CA VAL A 111 -16.93 25.27 22.22
C VAL A 111 -16.10 25.55 23.47
N ARG A 112 -16.02 24.59 24.42
CA ARG A 112 -15.25 24.73 25.66
C ARG A 112 -13.76 24.97 25.40
N LEU A 113 -13.16 24.27 24.43
CA LEU A 113 -11.77 24.48 24.02
C LEU A 113 -11.57 25.86 23.40
N GLY A 114 -12.54 26.32 22.58
CA GLY A 114 -12.54 27.67 22.01
C GLY A 114 -12.57 28.77 23.07
N GLU A 115 -13.40 28.62 24.11
CA GLU A 115 -13.45 29.54 25.25
C GLU A 115 -12.12 29.65 25.99
N HIS A 116 -11.28 28.61 25.93
CA HIS A 116 -9.93 28.58 26.49
C HIS A 116 -8.84 28.97 25.49
N GLY A 117 -9.23 29.47 24.30
CA GLY A 117 -8.33 30.02 23.29
C GLY A 117 -7.69 29.00 22.35
N TYR A 118 -8.12 27.74 22.36
CA TYR A 118 -7.68 26.71 21.40
C TYR A 118 -8.47 26.80 20.10
N VAL A 119 -7.82 26.46 19.01
CA VAL A 119 -8.49 26.15 17.76
C VAL A 119 -8.93 24.70 17.83
N ALA A 120 -10.23 24.43 17.68
CA ALA A 120 -10.78 23.09 17.82
C ALA A 120 -11.92 22.83 16.82
N VAL A 121 -12.02 21.60 16.33
CA VAL A 121 -13.04 21.10 15.42
C VAL A 121 -13.28 19.60 15.71
N ASP A 122 -14.38 19.04 15.25
CA ASP A 122 -14.60 17.60 15.31
C ASP A 122 -13.99 16.87 14.10
N SER A 123 -13.68 15.59 14.27
CA SER A 123 -13.05 14.76 13.23
C SER A 123 -13.87 14.58 11.96
N GLU A 124 -15.17 14.81 12.01
CA GLU A 124 -16.10 14.64 10.90
C GLU A 124 -16.49 15.96 10.23
N ASN A 125 -15.90 17.08 10.67
CA ASN A 125 -16.21 18.44 10.22
C ASN A 125 -17.71 18.83 10.35
N GLN A 126 -18.41 18.26 11.34
CA GLN A 126 -19.85 18.52 11.56
C GLN A 126 -20.12 19.65 12.54
N VAL A 127 -19.10 20.12 13.26
CA VAL A 127 -19.14 21.26 14.16
C VAL A 127 -18.32 22.39 13.58
N ASP A 128 -18.75 23.64 13.76
CA ASP A 128 -17.96 24.79 13.32
C ASP A 128 -16.66 24.90 14.12
N MET A 129 -15.57 25.20 13.44
CA MET A 129 -14.25 25.34 14.08
C MET A 129 -14.25 26.52 15.07
N ALA A 130 -14.00 26.24 16.33
CA ALA A 130 -13.71 27.26 17.31
C ALA A 130 -12.34 27.90 17.03
N GLY A 131 -12.21 29.22 17.14
CA GLY A 131 -10.98 29.94 16.88
C GLY A 131 -10.57 29.98 15.39
N ALA A 132 -11.51 29.84 14.47
CA ALA A 132 -11.29 29.82 13.02
C ALA A 132 -10.46 31.01 12.50
N GLU A 133 -10.58 32.19 13.11
CA GLU A 133 -9.77 33.36 12.74
C GLU A 133 -8.27 33.17 12.98
N GLN A 134 -7.87 32.35 13.95
CA GLN A 134 -6.45 31.99 14.16
C GLN A 134 -5.96 31.09 13.05
N ALA A 135 -6.79 30.11 12.61
CA ALA A 135 -6.47 29.25 11.49
C ALA A 135 -6.33 30.04 10.18
N VAL A 136 -7.27 30.96 9.90
CA VAL A 136 -7.19 31.86 8.73
C VAL A 136 -5.94 32.75 8.78
N LYS A 137 -5.57 33.26 9.97
CA LYS A 137 -4.34 34.04 10.14
C LYS A 137 -3.10 33.22 9.83
N PHE A 138 -3.04 31.97 10.29
CA PHE A 138 -1.94 31.05 9.99
C PHE A 138 -1.83 30.79 8.49
N CYS A 139 -2.94 30.49 7.82
CA CYS A 139 -2.95 30.28 6.38
C CYS A 139 -2.38 31.48 5.61
N LYS A 140 -2.74 32.71 6.02
CA LYS A 140 -2.17 33.93 5.43
C LYS A 140 -0.66 34.04 5.69
N ALA A 141 -0.19 33.64 6.86
CA ALA A 141 1.24 33.65 7.17
C ALA A 141 2.01 32.69 6.25
N VAL A 142 1.45 31.50 5.96
CA VAL A 142 2.04 30.54 5.01
C VAL A 142 2.12 31.16 3.61
N GLU A 143 1.02 31.72 3.10
CA GLU A 143 0.98 32.39 1.78
C GLU A 143 1.98 33.55 1.68
N GLU A 144 2.09 34.34 2.75
CA GLU A 144 3.00 35.49 2.82
C GLU A 144 4.46 35.09 3.17
N LYS A 145 4.72 33.77 3.31
CA LYS A 145 6.03 33.21 3.69
C LYS A 145 6.58 33.77 5.00
N LYS A 146 5.72 34.00 5.98
CA LYS A 146 6.05 34.47 7.31
C LYS A 146 6.04 33.31 8.29
N SER A 147 6.90 33.40 9.32
CA SER A 147 6.86 32.42 10.42
C SER A 147 5.62 32.65 11.29
N ASP A 148 4.86 31.60 11.54
CA ASP A 148 3.72 31.56 12.48
C ASP A 148 3.55 30.13 13.02
N LYS A 149 2.78 29.96 14.09
CA LYS A 149 2.46 28.67 14.70
C LYS A 149 0.98 28.57 14.98
N LEU A 150 0.45 27.38 14.84
CA LEU A 150 -0.96 27.09 15.09
C LEU A 150 -1.10 25.71 15.73
N THR A 151 -1.85 25.61 16.83
CA THR A 151 -2.27 24.32 17.38
C THR A 151 -3.75 24.10 17.09
N ILE A 152 -4.10 23.00 16.43
CA ILE A 152 -5.49 22.57 16.15
C ILE A 152 -5.78 21.30 16.92
N ILE A 153 -6.90 21.27 17.64
CA ILE A 153 -7.41 20.10 18.35
C ILE A 153 -8.58 19.52 17.58
N VAL A 154 -8.47 18.27 17.17
CA VAL A 154 -9.52 17.56 16.44
C VAL A 154 -10.15 16.54 17.36
N ILE A 155 -11.42 16.79 17.76
CA ILE A 155 -12.16 15.97 18.73
C ILE A 155 -12.68 14.71 18.07
N MET A 156 -12.38 13.56 18.67
CA MET A 156 -12.82 12.24 18.29
C MET A 156 -13.77 11.64 19.35
N GLU A 157 -14.32 10.48 19.11
CA GLU A 157 -15.20 9.80 20.06
C GLU A 157 -14.49 9.50 21.40
N LEU A 158 -13.30 8.89 21.35
CA LEU A 158 -12.55 8.44 22.54
C LEU A 158 -11.35 9.30 22.90
N GLY A 159 -11.26 10.52 22.37
CA GLY A 159 -10.10 11.37 22.64
C GLY A 159 -9.96 12.49 21.62
N PHE A 160 -8.72 12.82 21.25
CA PHE A 160 -8.47 13.88 20.28
C PHE A 160 -7.14 13.66 19.53
N GLN A 161 -7.03 14.29 18.37
CA GLN A 161 -5.78 14.52 17.69
C GLN A 161 -5.34 15.96 17.93
N LYS A 162 -4.05 16.17 18.11
CA LYS A 162 -3.43 17.48 18.26
C LYS A 162 -2.49 17.69 17.08
N PHE A 163 -2.69 18.75 16.35
CA PHE A 163 -1.83 19.20 15.27
C PHE A 163 -1.11 20.46 15.69
N ASP A 164 0.19 20.40 15.83
CA ASP A 164 1.04 21.59 15.95
C ASP A 164 1.64 21.89 14.60
N LEU A 165 1.21 23.00 14.02
CA LEU A 165 1.64 23.46 12.71
C LEU A 165 2.62 24.61 12.90
N GLU A 166 3.75 24.55 12.20
CA GLU A 166 4.74 25.64 12.16
C GLU A 166 5.07 25.96 10.72
N THR A 167 5.02 27.24 10.36
CA THR A 167 5.40 27.68 9.03
C THR A 167 6.65 28.56 9.06
N GLU A 168 7.53 28.33 8.09
CA GLU A 168 8.70 29.14 7.81
C GLU A 168 8.96 29.14 6.30
N ASP A 169 9.14 30.32 5.72
CA ASP A 169 9.35 30.52 4.27
C ASP A 169 8.27 29.87 3.36
N GLY A 170 7.06 29.64 3.90
CA GLY A 170 5.94 29.03 3.19
C GLY A 170 5.90 27.49 3.26
N ASN A 171 6.88 26.85 3.91
CA ASN A 171 6.82 25.43 4.23
C ASN A 171 6.03 25.23 5.53
N VAL A 172 5.32 24.11 5.64
CA VAL A 172 4.54 23.75 6.83
C VAL A 172 5.09 22.48 7.42
N ASN A 173 5.56 22.54 8.68
CA ASN A 173 5.92 21.38 9.46
C ASN A 173 4.80 21.03 10.42
N ILE A 174 4.55 19.75 10.60
CA ILE A 174 3.40 19.20 11.33
C ILE A 174 3.91 18.23 12.38
N VAL A 175 3.56 18.49 13.65
CA VAL A 175 3.64 17.47 14.71
C VAL A 175 2.22 17.04 15.03
N LYS A 176 1.88 15.79 14.74
CA LYS A 176 0.57 15.21 14.97
C LYS A 176 0.64 14.22 16.12
N GLY A 177 -0.10 14.48 17.19
CA GLY A 177 -0.28 13.57 18.33
C GLY A 177 -1.67 12.98 18.35
N TYR A 178 -1.80 11.68 18.61
CA TYR A 178 -3.08 11.02 18.84
C TYR A 178 -3.19 10.59 20.30
N TYR A 179 -4.24 11.07 20.98
CA TYR A 179 -4.48 10.88 22.40
C TYR A 179 -5.85 10.23 22.60
N GLN A 180 -5.88 9.15 23.39
CA GLN A 180 -7.09 8.39 23.64
C GLN A 180 -7.26 8.10 25.14
N TYR A 181 -8.48 8.16 25.65
CA TYR A 181 -8.76 7.74 27.01
C TYR A 181 -8.79 6.20 27.12
N ASP A 182 -8.15 5.68 28.14
CA ASP A 182 -8.22 4.26 28.48
C ASP A 182 -9.51 3.93 29.27
N LYS A 183 -9.70 2.65 29.60
CA LYS A 183 -10.86 2.17 30.36
C LYS A 183 -11.01 2.80 31.75
N ASN A 184 -9.96 3.42 32.28
CA ASN A 184 -9.94 4.08 33.58
C ASN A 184 -10.14 5.60 33.46
N GLY A 185 -10.33 6.11 32.26
CA GLY A 185 -10.43 7.55 31.99
C GLY A 185 -9.09 8.28 32.04
N CYS A 186 -7.96 7.57 31.94
CA CYS A 186 -6.64 8.19 31.84
C CYS A 186 -6.30 8.42 30.37
N LEU A 187 -5.78 9.61 30.06
CA LEU A 187 -5.35 9.93 28.72
C LEU A 187 -4.04 9.20 28.40
N GLN A 188 -3.99 8.56 27.24
CA GLN A 188 -2.82 7.84 26.72
C GLN A 188 -2.39 8.46 25.40
N ASN A 189 -1.11 8.66 25.20
CA ASN A 189 -0.56 8.97 23.89
C ASN A 189 -0.48 7.66 23.09
N LYS A 190 -1.19 7.57 21.98
CA LYS A 190 -1.22 6.39 21.10
C LYS A 190 -0.21 6.48 19.96
N SER A 191 0.03 7.67 19.47
CA SER A 191 1.07 7.93 18.46
C SER A 191 1.46 9.38 18.43
N MET A 192 2.70 9.64 18.01
CA MET A 192 3.20 10.98 17.73
C MET A 192 4.09 10.90 16.51
N VAL A 193 3.80 11.71 15.51
CA VAL A 193 4.53 11.76 14.25
C VAL A 193 4.90 13.19 13.90
N ASN A 194 6.03 13.37 13.24
CA ASN A 194 6.52 14.66 12.78
C ASN A 194 6.87 14.56 11.30
N TYR A 195 6.32 15.43 10.47
CA TYR A 195 6.55 15.44 9.03
C TYR A 195 6.41 16.85 8.46
N ALA A 196 7.05 17.10 7.33
CA ALA A 196 6.78 18.29 6.53
C ALA A 196 5.57 18.02 5.61
N ALA A 197 4.72 19.00 5.43
CA ALA A 197 3.64 18.90 4.45
C ALA A 197 4.23 18.89 3.03
N ASP A 198 3.94 17.85 2.27
CA ASP A 198 4.23 17.75 0.83
C ASP A 198 3.27 18.64 0.04
N LEU A 199 2.04 18.77 0.54
CA LEU A 199 1.03 19.70 0.06
C LEU A 199 0.34 20.36 1.24
N TRP A 200 0.16 21.68 1.15
CA TRP A 200 -0.80 22.38 1.98
C TRP A 200 -1.62 23.33 1.10
N GLN A 201 -2.87 23.49 1.45
CA GLN A 201 -3.78 24.35 0.72
C GLN A 201 -4.84 24.93 1.65
N TYR A 202 -5.19 26.21 1.46
CA TYR A 202 -6.41 26.79 2.00
C TYR A 202 -7.38 27.04 0.85
N THR A 203 -8.49 26.32 0.79
CA THR A 203 -9.39 26.29 -0.34
C THR A 203 -10.39 27.46 -0.32
N GLU A 204 -10.96 27.80 -1.50
CA GLU A 204 -12.02 28.80 -1.59
C GLU A 204 -13.27 28.42 -0.79
N GLU A 205 -13.55 27.12 -0.64
CA GLU A 205 -14.64 26.59 0.18
C GLU A 205 -14.37 26.69 1.68
N GLY A 206 -13.17 27.09 2.08
CA GLY A 206 -12.77 27.32 3.47
C GLY A 206 -12.27 26.10 4.21
N TYR A 207 -11.52 25.23 3.55
CA TYR A 207 -10.82 24.11 4.14
C TYR A 207 -9.33 24.32 4.19
N ILE A 208 -8.69 23.84 5.25
CA ILE A 208 -7.27 23.52 5.27
C ILE A 208 -7.12 22.08 4.82
N ILE A 209 -6.29 21.86 3.81
CA ILE A 209 -5.90 20.54 3.33
C ILE A 209 -4.40 20.38 3.55
N LEU A 210 -4.03 19.30 4.20
CA LEU A 210 -2.65 18.92 4.49
C LEU A 210 -2.42 17.51 3.98
N GLU A 211 -1.35 17.31 3.23
CA GLU A 211 -0.85 16.00 2.83
C GLU A 211 0.63 15.92 3.20
N GLY A 212 1.05 14.79 3.69
CA GLY A 212 2.46 14.53 3.96
C GLY A 212 2.71 13.10 4.38
N ASN A 213 3.94 12.67 4.19
CA ASN A 213 4.38 11.33 4.49
C ASN A 213 5.15 11.31 5.82
N TYR A 214 4.67 10.59 6.81
CA TYR A 214 5.33 10.42 8.11
C TYR A 214 5.98 9.03 8.28
N PHE A 215 5.72 8.10 7.37
CA PHE A 215 6.46 6.86 7.33
C PHE A 215 7.71 7.02 6.46
N SER A 216 8.80 6.35 6.83
CA SER A 216 9.84 6.08 5.86
C SER A 216 9.27 5.16 4.77
N ASP A 217 9.80 5.29 3.57
CA ASP A 217 9.46 4.41 2.44
C ASP A 217 9.54 2.92 2.82
N GLU A 218 10.44 2.57 3.72
CA GLU A 218 10.63 1.23 4.27
C GLU A 218 9.42 0.76 5.11
N ASN A 219 8.87 1.64 5.95
CA ASN A 219 7.69 1.32 6.76
C ASN A 219 6.44 1.17 5.92
N PHE A 220 6.27 1.99 4.87
CA PHE A 220 5.17 1.84 3.93
C PHE A 220 5.17 0.45 3.29
N VAL A 221 6.32 0.02 2.78
CA VAL A 221 6.44 -1.29 2.12
C VAL A 221 6.19 -2.45 3.09
N LEU A 222 6.62 -2.32 4.35
CA LEU A 222 6.40 -3.34 5.38
C LEU A 222 4.93 -3.46 5.81
N THR A 223 4.23 -2.34 5.92
CA THR A 223 2.89 -2.32 6.50
C THR A 223 1.79 -2.37 5.47
N LEU A 224 2.08 -2.09 4.18
CA LEU A 224 1.12 -1.85 3.10
C LEU A 224 0.10 -0.76 3.44
N SER A 225 0.34 0.00 4.48
CA SER A 225 -0.48 1.14 4.83
C SER A 225 -0.12 2.28 3.90
N ASP A 226 -1.10 3.03 3.44
CA ASP A 226 -0.84 4.29 2.80
C ASP A 226 -0.07 5.17 3.78
N ALA A 227 1.15 5.54 3.42
CA ALA A 227 2.01 6.36 4.24
C ALA A 227 1.66 7.84 4.14
N MET A 228 0.81 8.18 3.18
CA MET A 228 0.34 9.53 2.98
C MET A 228 -0.79 9.83 3.97
N GLU A 229 -0.58 10.85 4.75
CA GLU A 229 -1.60 11.37 5.66
C GLU A 229 -2.34 12.50 4.97
N HIS A 230 -3.63 12.30 4.73
CA HIS A 230 -4.52 13.30 4.17
C HIS A 230 -5.40 13.88 5.28
N THR A 231 -5.23 15.15 5.57
CA THR A 231 -6.01 15.83 6.60
C THR A 231 -6.80 16.98 5.98
N VAL A 232 -8.12 16.97 6.16
CA VAL A 232 -9.03 17.99 5.64
C VAL A 232 -9.87 18.56 6.80
N LEU A 233 -9.64 19.82 7.15
CA LEU A 233 -10.30 20.50 8.25
C LEU A 233 -11.08 21.70 7.74
N ARG A 234 -12.37 21.73 8.03
CA ARG A 234 -13.21 22.88 7.69
C ARG A 234 -12.97 24.02 8.64
N VAL A 235 -12.55 25.16 8.11
CA VAL A 235 -12.24 26.38 8.87
C VAL A 235 -13.40 27.38 8.82
N LEU A 236 -13.93 27.66 7.62
CA LEU A 236 -15.05 28.59 7.50
C LEU A 236 -16.34 27.94 7.97
N PRO A 237 -17.11 28.65 8.82
CA PRO A 237 -18.39 28.12 9.32
C PRO A 237 -19.41 27.92 8.19
N LEU A 238 -20.29 26.94 8.35
CA LEU A 238 -21.46 26.75 7.52
C LEU A 238 -22.71 27.28 8.18
N ASP A 239 -23.69 27.67 7.35
CA ASP A 239 -25.03 27.95 7.85
C ASP A 239 -25.60 26.74 8.62
N GLU A 240 -26.21 27.00 9.77
CA GLU A 240 -26.76 25.95 10.66
C GLU A 240 -27.75 25.02 9.94
N LYS A 241 -28.60 25.56 9.04
CA LYS A 241 -29.54 24.77 8.25
C LYS A 241 -28.81 23.89 7.24
N CYS A 242 -27.70 24.36 6.65
CA CYS A 242 -26.89 23.52 5.77
C CYS A 242 -26.39 22.28 6.53
N ARG A 243 -25.88 22.47 7.76
CA ARG A 243 -25.42 21.37 8.61
C ARG A 243 -26.56 20.45 9.04
N GLU A 244 -27.73 21.04 9.47
CA GLU A 244 -28.89 20.25 9.86
C GLU A 244 -29.37 19.36 8.70
N TRP A 245 -29.53 19.95 7.50
CA TRP A 245 -30.03 19.21 6.35
C TRP A 245 -29.02 18.24 5.78
N ASN A 246 -27.73 18.57 5.86
CA ASN A 246 -26.69 17.61 5.53
C ASN A 246 -26.81 16.33 6.37
N ARG A 247 -26.89 16.49 7.70
CA ARG A 247 -27.05 15.36 8.63
C ARG A 247 -28.36 14.62 8.45
N LYS A 248 -29.45 15.32 8.12
CA LYS A 248 -30.78 14.73 8.00
C LYS A 248 -30.98 13.99 6.67
N PHE A 249 -30.57 14.60 5.58
CA PHE A 249 -30.95 14.13 4.25
C PHE A 249 -29.75 13.52 3.45
N ILE A 250 -28.54 13.92 3.69
CA ILE A 250 -27.44 13.63 2.78
C ILE A 250 -26.45 12.64 3.38
N LEU A 251 -25.90 12.90 4.55
CA LEU A 251 -24.91 12.04 5.20
C LEU A 251 -25.36 10.59 5.41
N PRO A 252 -26.60 10.28 5.80
CA PRO A 252 -27.03 8.90 5.99
C PRO A 252 -26.99 8.05 4.70
N ILE A 253 -27.06 8.70 3.55
CA ILE A 253 -26.98 8.08 2.23
C ILE A 253 -25.55 8.06 1.74
N GLY A 254 -24.87 9.22 1.73
CA GLY A 254 -23.51 9.36 1.24
C GLY A 254 -23.36 8.94 -0.22
N TYR A 255 -22.11 8.69 -0.62
CA TYR A 255 -21.81 8.23 -1.98
C TYR A 255 -21.50 6.74 -2.06
N GLY A 256 -21.30 6.08 -0.94
CA GLY A 256 -20.89 4.69 -0.86
C GLY A 256 -21.98 3.70 -1.32
N GLN A 257 -21.61 2.73 -2.16
CA GLN A 257 -22.46 1.60 -2.59
C GLN A 257 -23.84 2.01 -3.13
N ASN A 258 -23.95 3.19 -3.69
CA ASN A 258 -25.16 3.66 -4.34
C ASN A 258 -24.85 4.77 -5.34
N ASN A 259 -25.73 4.96 -6.31
CA ASN A 259 -25.62 6.03 -7.29
C ASN A 259 -26.69 7.14 -7.14
N ILE A 260 -27.34 7.22 -5.99
CA ILE A 260 -28.45 8.16 -5.74
C ILE A 260 -28.03 9.61 -6.00
N PHE A 261 -26.80 9.96 -5.58
CA PHE A 261 -26.24 11.29 -5.73
C PHE A 261 -25.18 11.41 -6.84
N LEU A 262 -24.97 10.32 -7.62
CA LEU A 262 -23.94 10.23 -8.65
C LEU A 262 -24.49 10.21 -10.07
N THR A 263 -25.80 10.30 -10.26
CA THR A 263 -26.46 10.29 -11.57
C THR A 263 -27.63 11.27 -11.59
N ASP A 264 -27.96 11.77 -12.78
CA ASP A 264 -29.11 12.64 -12.99
C ASP A 264 -30.40 11.82 -13.01
N TRP A 265 -31.39 12.26 -12.25
CA TRP A 265 -32.72 11.67 -12.23
C TRP A 265 -33.74 12.64 -11.64
N ASN A 266 -35.02 12.43 -11.94
CA ASN A 266 -36.15 13.12 -11.35
C ASN A 266 -37.39 12.21 -11.31
N GLU A 267 -38.49 12.65 -10.69
CA GLU A 267 -39.72 11.87 -10.55
C GLU A 267 -40.38 11.48 -11.89
N GLU A 268 -40.07 12.16 -13.01
CA GLU A 268 -40.61 11.85 -14.34
C GLU A 268 -39.69 10.84 -15.08
N ASP A 269 -38.39 10.90 -14.82
CA ASP A 269 -37.38 10.01 -15.38
C ASP A 269 -36.30 9.71 -14.34
N PHE A 270 -36.29 8.50 -13.83
CA PHE A 270 -35.27 8.04 -12.86
C PHE A 270 -33.93 7.67 -13.51
N GLY A 271 -33.72 7.91 -14.80
CA GLY A 271 -32.43 7.72 -15.48
C GLY A 271 -31.79 6.37 -15.15
N ASP A 272 -30.52 6.42 -14.75
CA ASP A 272 -29.72 5.26 -14.35
C ASP A 272 -29.76 4.96 -12.84
N LEU A 273 -30.70 5.56 -12.09
CA LEU A 273 -30.86 5.30 -10.65
C LEU A 273 -31.09 3.80 -10.40
N ASN A 274 -30.24 3.21 -9.56
CA ASN A 274 -30.32 1.79 -9.21
C ASN A 274 -31.24 1.59 -8.00
N PHE A 275 -32.44 1.04 -8.21
CA PHE A 275 -33.38 0.83 -7.13
C PHE A 275 -32.98 -0.26 -6.12
N TYR A 276 -32.08 -1.15 -6.45
CA TYR A 276 -31.52 -2.09 -5.47
C TYR A 276 -30.56 -1.38 -4.52
N ASP A 277 -29.79 -0.42 -5.00
CA ASP A 277 -28.94 0.42 -4.14
C ASP A 277 -29.80 1.34 -3.25
N VAL A 278 -30.92 1.87 -3.80
CA VAL A 278 -31.92 2.59 -3.02
C VAL A 278 -32.47 1.70 -1.90
N PHE A 279 -32.83 0.46 -2.22
CA PHE A 279 -33.30 -0.50 -1.22
C PHE A 279 -32.28 -0.73 -0.12
N ASP A 280 -31.03 -0.99 -0.47
CA ASP A 280 -29.93 -1.25 0.47
C ASP A 280 -29.71 -0.08 1.44
N LYS A 281 -29.80 1.16 0.93
CA LYS A 281 -29.60 2.38 1.74
C LYS A 281 -30.77 2.69 2.64
N PHE A 282 -32.01 2.52 2.15
CA PHE A 282 -33.18 2.96 2.87
C PHE A 282 -33.83 1.88 3.73
N TYR A 283 -33.58 0.61 3.49
CA TYR A 283 -34.10 -0.46 4.35
C TYR A 283 -33.64 -0.29 5.82
N PRO A 284 -32.33 -0.07 6.11
CA PRO A 284 -31.89 0.17 7.48
C PRO A 284 -32.45 1.44 8.09
N ILE A 285 -32.63 2.50 7.30
CA ILE A 285 -33.19 3.76 7.77
C ILE A 285 -34.66 3.59 8.15
N LEU A 286 -35.42 2.83 7.36
CA LEU A 286 -36.86 2.62 7.59
C LEU A 286 -37.15 1.65 8.73
N TYR A 287 -36.37 0.54 8.81
CA TYR A 287 -36.65 -0.54 9.75
C TYR A 287 -35.72 -0.58 10.97
N GLY A 288 -34.65 0.23 11.02
CA GLY A 288 -33.70 0.27 12.13
C GLY A 288 -32.83 -0.99 12.27
N GLN A 289 -32.72 -1.80 11.23
CA GLN A 289 -31.95 -3.05 11.21
C GLN A 289 -31.29 -3.25 9.84
N PRO A 290 -30.14 -3.92 9.75
CA PRO A 290 -29.47 -4.16 8.47
C PRO A 290 -30.36 -4.98 7.52
N VAL A 291 -30.08 -4.89 6.22
CA VAL A 291 -30.71 -5.70 5.19
C VAL A 291 -30.47 -7.18 5.50
N PRO A 292 -31.52 -8.02 5.60
CA PRO A 292 -31.41 -9.41 6.05
C PRO A 292 -30.92 -10.39 4.97
N TYR A 293 -30.46 -9.88 3.82
CA TYR A 293 -30.03 -10.64 2.65
C TYR A 293 -28.54 -10.48 2.47
N ALA A 294 -27.76 -11.48 2.92
CA ALA A 294 -26.29 -11.42 2.86
C ALA A 294 -25.74 -12.03 1.57
N ALA A 295 -24.63 -11.51 1.10
CA ALA A 295 -23.85 -12.13 0.04
C ALA A 295 -23.35 -13.53 0.46
N ASN A 296 -23.06 -14.40 -0.53
CA ASN A 296 -22.51 -15.71 -0.27
C ASN A 296 -21.07 -15.58 0.28
N GLU A 297 -20.74 -16.36 1.30
CA GLU A 297 -19.35 -16.43 1.81
C GLU A 297 -18.37 -17.02 0.78
N ASN A 298 -18.85 -17.81 -0.18
CA ASN A 298 -18.07 -18.25 -1.32
C ASN A 298 -18.07 -17.15 -2.39
N LEU A 299 -16.96 -16.44 -2.50
CA LEU A 299 -16.78 -15.27 -3.37
C LEU A 299 -17.10 -15.51 -4.85
N GLY A 300 -17.05 -16.74 -5.31
CA GLY A 300 -17.36 -17.11 -6.71
C GLY A 300 -18.82 -17.52 -6.95
N VAL A 301 -19.70 -17.40 -5.96
CA VAL A 301 -21.10 -17.83 -6.07
C VAL A 301 -22.03 -16.67 -5.78
N GLU A 302 -22.86 -16.33 -6.75
CA GLU A 302 -23.94 -15.36 -6.60
C GLU A 302 -25.07 -15.93 -5.76
N THR A 303 -25.63 -15.13 -4.88
CA THR A 303 -26.83 -15.50 -4.12
C THR A 303 -28.02 -14.66 -4.58
N ILE A 304 -29.10 -15.31 -4.93
CA ILE A 304 -30.33 -14.67 -5.38
C ILE A 304 -31.42 -14.86 -4.32
N TYR A 305 -32.05 -13.78 -3.94
CA TYR A 305 -33.18 -13.75 -3.01
C TYR A 305 -34.45 -13.27 -3.70
N GLU A 306 -35.58 -13.65 -3.15
CA GLU A 306 -36.90 -13.15 -3.53
C GLU A 306 -37.43 -12.24 -2.43
N ILE A 307 -37.50 -10.93 -2.69
CA ILE A 307 -38.03 -9.96 -1.75
C ILE A 307 -39.52 -9.76 -2.04
N PRO A 308 -40.43 -9.95 -1.06
CA PRO A 308 -41.84 -9.68 -1.25
C PRO A 308 -42.09 -8.23 -1.73
N GLU A 309 -43.00 -8.07 -2.71
CA GLU A 309 -43.31 -6.74 -3.29
C GLU A 309 -43.65 -5.71 -2.23
N GLU A 310 -44.41 -6.09 -1.21
CA GLU A 310 -44.81 -5.17 -0.13
C GLU A 310 -43.60 -4.58 0.60
N ILE A 311 -42.54 -5.34 0.79
CA ILE A 311 -41.33 -4.89 1.47
C ILE A 311 -40.50 -4.00 0.55
N PHE A 312 -40.21 -4.45 -0.66
CA PHE A 312 -39.37 -3.73 -1.60
C PHE A 312 -40.03 -2.38 -2.02
N GLU A 313 -41.32 -2.44 -2.42
CA GLU A 313 -42.07 -1.24 -2.81
C GLU A 313 -42.25 -0.26 -1.64
N ASN A 314 -42.51 -0.74 -0.40
CA ASN A 314 -42.63 0.12 0.77
C ASN A 314 -41.34 0.90 1.05
N VAL A 315 -40.19 0.27 0.96
CA VAL A 315 -38.88 0.95 1.16
C VAL A 315 -38.68 2.03 0.11
N ILE A 316 -38.83 1.68 -1.17
CA ILE A 316 -38.58 2.61 -2.28
C ILE A 316 -39.62 3.77 -2.26
N MET A 317 -40.92 3.45 -2.22
CA MET A 317 -41.96 4.45 -2.36
C MET A 317 -42.12 5.35 -1.12
N THR A 318 -41.55 4.96 0.01
CA THR A 318 -41.46 5.85 1.18
C THR A 318 -40.61 7.08 0.90
N TYR A 319 -39.48 6.89 0.19
CA TYR A 319 -38.49 7.95 -0.04
C TYR A 319 -38.47 8.49 -1.46
N PHE A 320 -39.15 7.83 -2.41
CA PHE A 320 -39.23 8.22 -3.82
C PHE A 320 -40.70 8.12 -4.30
N ASN A 321 -41.12 9.13 -5.00
CA ASN A 321 -42.46 9.11 -5.60
C ASN A 321 -42.39 8.45 -6.98
N VAL A 322 -42.35 7.12 -7.00
CA VAL A 322 -42.23 6.30 -8.20
C VAL A 322 -43.49 5.45 -8.39
N GLU A 323 -44.00 5.40 -9.65
CA GLU A 323 -45.10 4.53 -10.01
C GLU A 323 -44.64 3.05 -10.04
N ARG A 324 -45.50 2.13 -9.59
CA ARG A 324 -45.18 0.70 -9.50
C ARG A 324 -44.75 0.11 -10.82
N GLU A 325 -45.43 0.44 -11.90
CA GLU A 325 -45.12 -0.02 -13.25
C GLU A 325 -43.71 0.39 -13.68
N LEU A 326 -43.34 1.63 -13.36
CA LEU A 326 -42.00 2.13 -13.64
C LEU A 326 -40.93 1.40 -12.78
N LEU A 327 -41.16 1.25 -11.47
CA LEU A 327 -40.27 0.50 -10.57
C LEU A 327 -40.07 -0.94 -11.07
N ARG A 328 -41.14 -1.64 -11.46
CA ARG A 328 -41.09 -2.99 -12.00
C ARG A 328 -40.38 -3.08 -13.35
N SER A 329 -40.42 -2.04 -14.15
CA SER A 329 -39.72 -1.99 -15.44
C SER A 329 -38.21 -1.79 -15.30
N LYS A 330 -37.75 -1.22 -14.18
CA LYS A 330 -36.32 -0.95 -13.88
C LYS A 330 -35.69 -1.99 -12.95
N THR A 331 -36.45 -3.05 -12.61
CA THR A 331 -36.02 -4.11 -11.68
C THR A 331 -36.49 -5.47 -12.21
N ILE A 332 -36.02 -6.55 -11.59
CA ILE A 332 -36.46 -7.91 -11.96
C ILE A 332 -37.66 -8.28 -11.09
N TYR A 333 -38.87 -7.97 -11.55
CA TYR A 333 -40.11 -8.30 -10.86
C TYR A 333 -40.70 -9.62 -11.37
N GLN A 334 -41.12 -10.48 -10.46
CA GLN A 334 -41.73 -11.78 -10.72
C GLN A 334 -43.22 -11.76 -10.39
N PRO A 335 -44.13 -11.48 -11.35
CA PRO A 335 -45.56 -11.31 -11.10
C PRO A 335 -46.24 -12.52 -10.46
N GLU A 336 -45.80 -13.74 -10.85
CA GLU A 336 -46.39 -14.99 -10.37
C GLU A 336 -46.12 -15.23 -8.88
N LYS A 337 -45.02 -14.63 -8.35
CA LYS A 337 -44.60 -14.74 -6.95
C LYS A 337 -44.91 -13.48 -6.14
N ALA A 338 -45.34 -12.40 -6.77
CA ALA A 338 -45.44 -11.09 -6.19
C ALA A 338 -44.16 -10.68 -5.43
N SER A 339 -42.98 -10.83 -6.08
CA SER A 339 -41.68 -10.60 -5.48
C SER A 339 -40.69 -9.99 -6.49
N TYR A 340 -39.68 -9.37 -5.93
CA TYR A 340 -38.52 -8.86 -6.66
C TYR A 340 -37.34 -9.79 -6.48
N GLU A 341 -36.65 -10.13 -7.58
CA GLU A 341 -35.36 -10.82 -7.52
C GLU A 341 -34.30 -9.84 -7.03
N TYR A 342 -33.55 -10.24 -6.02
CA TYR A 342 -32.55 -9.40 -5.39
C TYR A 342 -31.22 -10.14 -5.23
N ARG A 343 -30.17 -9.44 -5.60
CA ARG A 343 -28.78 -9.92 -5.50
C ARG A 343 -28.02 -8.96 -4.61
N PRO A 344 -27.62 -9.35 -3.39
CA PRO A 344 -26.78 -8.49 -2.54
C PRO A 344 -25.44 -8.24 -3.23
N ARG A 345 -24.86 -7.08 -2.99
CA ARG A 345 -23.50 -6.76 -3.47
C ARG A 345 -22.50 -7.77 -2.96
N GLY A 346 -21.66 -8.31 -3.84
CA GLY A 346 -20.62 -9.27 -3.54
C GLY A 346 -19.25 -8.63 -3.36
N PHE A 347 -18.23 -9.47 -3.18
CA PHE A 347 -16.85 -9.03 -2.98
C PHE A 347 -16.31 -8.17 -4.15
N TYR A 348 -16.67 -8.52 -5.37
CA TYR A 348 -16.21 -7.78 -6.57
C TYR A 348 -16.91 -6.43 -6.78
N GLU A 349 -17.96 -6.17 -6.01
CA GLU A 349 -18.67 -4.90 -5.94
C GLU A 349 -18.36 -4.16 -4.63
N ALA A 350 -17.31 -4.59 -3.93
CA ALA A 350 -16.82 -3.91 -2.73
C ALA A 350 -16.39 -2.49 -3.08
N GLU A 351 -16.73 -1.57 -2.19
CA GLU A 351 -16.38 -0.18 -2.35
C GLU A 351 -14.91 0.07 -2.04
N HIS A 352 -14.38 1.12 -2.64
CA HIS A 352 -13.07 1.63 -2.26
C HIS A 352 -13.11 2.08 -0.79
N SER A 353 -12.03 1.82 -0.04
CA SER A 353 -11.96 2.18 1.38
C SER A 353 -12.03 3.69 1.62
N GLU A 354 -11.70 4.46 0.60
CA GLU A 354 -11.57 5.91 0.64
C GLU A 354 -12.43 6.53 -0.45
N ILE A 355 -13.51 7.17 -0.02
CA ILE A 355 -14.49 7.81 -0.89
C ILE A 355 -14.72 9.24 -0.42
N PRO A 356 -15.16 10.15 -1.31
CA PRO A 356 -15.56 11.48 -0.90
C PRO A 356 -16.79 11.44 0.03
N TYR A 357 -16.92 12.48 0.85
CA TYR A 357 -18.12 12.69 1.65
C TYR A 357 -18.87 13.94 1.20
N PRO A 358 -20.22 13.94 1.32
CA PRO A 358 -21.03 15.07 0.88
C PRO A 358 -21.14 16.16 1.95
N GLU A 359 -21.12 17.41 1.51
CA GLU A 359 -21.37 18.58 2.34
C GLU A 359 -22.37 19.53 1.68
N VAL A 360 -23.46 19.80 2.36
CA VAL A 360 -24.43 20.83 1.92
C VAL A 360 -23.83 22.21 2.15
N VAL A 361 -23.59 22.94 1.07
CA VAL A 361 -22.95 24.27 1.11
C VAL A 361 -23.92 25.41 0.86
N ASN A 362 -25.09 25.13 0.29
CA ASN A 362 -26.13 26.13 0.06
C ASN A 362 -27.52 25.47 -0.04
N TYR A 363 -28.54 26.24 0.17
CA TYR A 363 -29.94 25.78 0.09
C TYR A 363 -30.91 26.87 -0.40
N MET A 364 -32.07 26.42 -0.81
CA MET A 364 -33.21 27.27 -1.12
C MET A 364 -34.51 26.57 -0.69
N GLU A 365 -35.32 27.25 0.10
CA GLU A 365 -36.68 26.84 0.38
C GLU A 365 -37.56 27.38 -0.75
N ASN A 366 -38.22 26.48 -1.50
CA ASN A 366 -39.00 26.84 -2.67
C ASN A 366 -40.45 27.22 -2.29
N ASP A 367 -41.13 27.99 -3.14
CA ASP A 367 -42.51 28.45 -2.91
C ASP A 367 -43.52 27.31 -2.81
N ASP A 368 -43.24 26.15 -3.39
CA ASP A 368 -44.05 24.93 -3.33
C ASP A 368 -43.80 24.09 -2.08
N GLY A 369 -42.93 24.57 -1.17
CA GLY A 369 -42.60 23.89 0.07
C GLY A 369 -41.50 22.82 -0.09
N THR A 370 -40.92 22.66 -1.25
CA THR A 370 -39.75 21.79 -1.44
C THR A 370 -38.43 22.50 -1.04
N ILE A 371 -37.38 21.74 -0.85
CA ILE A 371 -36.07 22.23 -0.46
C ILE A 371 -35.08 21.84 -1.53
N THR A 372 -34.35 22.79 -2.06
CA THR A 372 -33.22 22.57 -2.96
C THR A 372 -31.93 22.70 -2.16
N LEU A 373 -31.06 21.68 -2.25
CA LEU A 373 -29.77 21.66 -1.61
C LEU A 373 -28.67 21.63 -2.68
N ILE A 374 -27.60 22.39 -2.46
CA ILE A 374 -26.36 22.32 -3.26
C ILE A 374 -25.32 21.64 -2.40
N ILE A 375 -24.75 20.58 -2.93
CA ILE A 375 -23.82 19.70 -2.22
C ILE A 375 -22.48 19.67 -2.96
N ASN A 376 -21.39 19.85 -2.20
CA ASN A 376 -20.05 19.56 -2.67
C ASN A 376 -19.61 18.18 -2.18
N ALA A 377 -18.89 17.46 -3.02
CA ALA A 377 -18.18 16.24 -2.63
C ALA A 377 -16.78 16.62 -2.17
N VAL A 378 -16.52 16.48 -0.88
CA VAL A 378 -15.19 16.69 -0.28
C VAL A 378 -14.43 15.38 -0.35
N TYR A 379 -13.25 15.38 -0.97
CA TYR A 379 -12.45 14.18 -1.15
C TYR A 379 -11.03 14.35 -0.59
N PRO A 380 -10.79 13.95 0.69
CA PRO A 380 -9.49 14.11 1.34
C PRO A 380 -8.33 13.50 0.55
N ASN A 381 -8.48 12.28 0.07
CA ASN A 381 -7.41 11.56 -0.62
C ASN A 381 -7.04 12.10 -2.01
N GLU A 382 -7.90 12.92 -2.58
CA GLU A 382 -7.59 13.69 -3.79
C GLU A 382 -7.27 15.16 -3.47
N ASN A 383 -7.06 15.48 -2.19
CA ASN A 383 -6.73 16.83 -1.73
C ASN A 383 -7.67 17.92 -2.24
N THR A 384 -8.97 17.63 -2.27
CA THR A 384 -9.96 18.58 -2.78
C THR A 384 -11.17 18.72 -1.86
N SER A 385 -11.59 19.97 -1.64
CA SER A 385 -12.83 20.30 -0.95
C SER A 385 -14.07 20.27 -1.88
N LYS A 386 -13.86 20.03 -3.18
CA LYS A 386 -14.90 20.02 -4.18
C LYS A 386 -14.49 19.18 -5.39
N SER A 387 -14.54 17.87 -5.26
CA SER A 387 -14.29 16.95 -6.37
C SER A 387 -15.36 17.09 -7.45
N PHE A 388 -16.62 17.17 -7.03
CA PHE A 388 -17.77 17.51 -7.87
C PHE A 388 -18.86 18.16 -7.01
N SER A 389 -19.93 18.63 -7.68
CA SER A 389 -21.10 19.19 -7.01
C SER A 389 -22.34 18.64 -7.64
N HIS A 390 -23.37 18.50 -6.82
CA HIS A 390 -24.71 18.15 -7.31
C HIS A 390 -25.81 18.94 -6.58
N LYS A 391 -26.98 18.93 -7.16
CA LYS A 391 -28.17 19.58 -6.63
C LYS A 391 -29.24 18.54 -6.40
N ILE A 392 -29.80 18.51 -5.19
CA ILE A 392 -30.89 17.63 -4.87
C ILE A 392 -32.14 18.45 -4.46
N VAL A 393 -33.28 17.96 -4.85
CA VAL A 393 -34.57 18.55 -4.43
C VAL A 393 -35.32 17.56 -3.55
N ILE A 394 -35.83 18.03 -2.41
CA ILE A 394 -36.44 17.23 -1.36
C ILE A 394 -37.84 17.79 -1.07
N ARG A 395 -38.82 16.94 -0.92
CA ARG A 395 -40.18 17.26 -0.50
C ARG A 395 -40.39 16.85 0.96
N PRO A 396 -40.45 17.77 1.92
CA PRO A 396 -40.88 17.45 3.28
C PRO A 396 -42.32 17.00 3.32
N LEU A 397 -42.63 15.92 4.02
CA LEU A 397 -43.99 15.38 4.17
C LEU A 397 -44.54 15.52 5.60
N GLY A 398 -43.88 16.27 6.46
CA GLY A 398 -44.17 16.39 7.89
C GLY A 398 -43.75 15.16 8.72
N GLU A 399 -43.75 15.33 10.05
CA GLU A 399 -43.41 14.25 11.00
C GLU A 399 -42.09 13.51 10.68
N ASN A 400 -41.05 14.25 10.29
CA ASN A 400 -39.72 13.71 9.85
C ASN A 400 -39.74 12.87 8.57
N ARG A 401 -40.86 12.76 7.85
CA ARG A 401 -40.94 12.10 6.55
C ARG A 401 -40.58 13.06 5.44
N PHE A 402 -39.96 12.53 4.41
CA PHE A 402 -39.58 13.30 3.22
C PHE A 402 -39.42 12.36 2.01
N GLN A 403 -39.38 12.96 0.83
CA GLN A 403 -39.05 12.27 -0.42
C GLN A 403 -38.02 13.06 -1.21
N TYR A 404 -37.13 12.35 -1.88
CA TYR A 404 -36.28 12.93 -2.89
C TYR A 404 -37.05 13.08 -4.21
N ILE A 405 -36.92 14.24 -4.83
CA ILE A 405 -37.63 14.58 -6.08
C ILE A 405 -36.70 14.46 -7.27
N SER A 406 -35.46 14.94 -7.13
CA SER A 406 -34.48 14.90 -8.22
C SER A 406 -33.06 15.03 -7.69
N ASN A 407 -32.13 14.49 -8.42
CA ASN A 407 -30.71 14.80 -8.34
C ASN A 407 -30.22 15.30 -9.69
N GLN A 408 -29.36 16.31 -9.69
CA GLN A 408 -28.73 16.85 -10.89
C GLN A 408 -27.26 17.09 -10.61
N MET A 409 -26.40 16.49 -11.41
CA MET A 409 -24.98 16.78 -11.39
C MET A 409 -24.72 18.19 -11.91
N LEU A 410 -23.86 18.94 -11.23
CA LEU A 410 -23.53 20.33 -11.59
C LEU A 410 -22.13 20.45 -12.22
N SER A 411 -21.37 19.38 -12.16
CA SER A 411 -20.04 19.28 -12.76
C SER A 411 -20.12 18.46 -14.05
N ASP A 412 -19.57 18.98 -15.13
CA ASP A 412 -19.58 18.32 -16.46
C ASP A 412 -18.47 17.25 -16.60
N ASP A 413 -17.39 17.37 -15.83
CA ASP A 413 -16.23 16.46 -15.88
C ASP A 413 -15.82 16.10 -14.44
N TYR A 414 -16.29 14.96 -13.97
CA TYR A 414 -15.95 14.42 -12.65
C TYR A 414 -15.63 12.94 -12.76
N ASP A 415 -14.65 12.52 -11.96
CA ASP A 415 -14.21 11.15 -11.92
C ASP A 415 -14.77 10.44 -10.68
N ILE A 416 -15.44 9.32 -10.89
CA ILE A 416 -16.03 8.47 -9.85
C ILE A 416 -15.40 7.07 -9.87
N TRP A 417 -14.11 6.97 -10.18
CA TRP A 417 -13.38 5.71 -10.25
C TRP A 417 -13.45 4.88 -8.95
N TRP A 418 -13.61 5.54 -7.83
CA TRP A 418 -13.78 4.93 -6.50
C TRP A 418 -15.17 4.32 -6.32
N HIS A 419 -16.15 4.70 -7.14
CA HIS A 419 -17.51 4.17 -7.04
C HIS A 419 -17.60 2.79 -7.69
N SER A 420 -17.98 1.79 -6.89
CA SER A 420 -18.29 0.46 -7.39
C SER A 420 -19.76 0.37 -7.76
N LYS A 421 -20.05 0.24 -9.06
CA LYS A 421 -21.42 0.01 -9.52
C LYS A 421 -21.88 -1.41 -9.17
N ARG A 422 -23.21 -1.58 -9.01
CA ARG A 422 -23.82 -2.90 -8.92
C ARG A 422 -23.79 -3.57 -10.30
N PHE A 423 -23.33 -4.82 -10.35
CA PHE A 423 -23.27 -5.57 -11.60
C PHE A 423 -24.66 -5.98 -12.08
N THR A 424 -24.84 -5.96 -13.40
CA THR A 424 -25.96 -6.59 -14.07
C THR A 424 -25.76 -8.12 -14.09
N GLU A 425 -26.83 -8.87 -14.39
CA GLU A 425 -26.75 -10.33 -14.57
C GLU A 425 -25.71 -10.74 -15.62
N GLU A 426 -25.61 -9.98 -16.70
CA GLU A 426 -24.69 -10.24 -17.80
C GLU A 426 -23.25 -9.98 -17.36
N GLU A 427 -22.97 -8.87 -16.66
CA GLU A 427 -21.65 -8.54 -16.13
C GLU A 427 -21.21 -9.54 -15.07
N TRP A 428 -22.12 -9.94 -14.17
CA TRP A 428 -21.81 -10.95 -13.16
C TRP A 428 -21.53 -12.30 -13.78
N LYS A 429 -22.29 -12.70 -14.81
CA LYS A 429 -22.05 -13.93 -15.57
C LYS A 429 -20.70 -13.88 -16.29
N GLU A 430 -20.35 -12.75 -16.89
CA GLU A 430 -19.05 -12.56 -17.54
C GLU A 430 -17.91 -12.69 -16.52
N ILE A 431 -18.04 -12.08 -15.34
CA ILE A 431 -17.09 -12.20 -14.24
C ILE A 431 -17.00 -13.65 -13.74
N SER A 432 -18.14 -14.30 -13.53
CA SER A 432 -18.22 -15.69 -13.09
C SER A 432 -17.61 -16.65 -14.12
N ASP A 433 -17.94 -16.46 -15.40
CA ASP A 433 -17.36 -17.24 -16.51
C ASP A 433 -15.85 -16.97 -16.66
N ASN A 434 -15.40 -15.75 -16.39
CA ASN A 434 -13.99 -15.39 -16.37
C ASN A 434 -13.29 -15.96 -15.14
N ILE A 435 -13.88 -15.91 -13.95
CA ILE A 435 -13.35 -16.57 -12.75
C ILE A 435 -13.19 -18.08 -13.00
N VAL A 436 -14.14 -18.72 -13.67
CA VAL A 436 -14.05 -20.15 -14.04
C VAL A 436 -12.96 -20.37 -15.07
N LYS A 437 -12.85 -19.51 -16.09
CA LYS A 437 -11.76 -19.54 -17.08
C LYS A 437 -10.42 -19.15 -16.47
N GLU A 438 -10.41 -18.14 -15.59
CA GLU A 438 -9.21 -17.67 -14.88
C GLU A 438 -8.78 -18.62 -13.77
N SER A 439 -9.68 -19.44 -13.23
CA SER A 439 -9.27 -20.59 -12.40
C SER A 439 -8.55 -21.67 -13.22
N GLU A 440 -8.66 -21.60 -14.52
CA GLU A 440 -7.91 -22.42 -15.49
C GLU A 440 -6.73 -21.64 -16.14
N THR A 441 -6.75 -20.29 -16.16
CA THR A 441 -5.67 -19.46 -16.74
C THR A 441 -5.72 -18.04 -16.17
N GLU A 442 -4.80 -17.61 -15.34
CA GLU A 442 -4.45 -16.20 -14.99
C GLU A 442 -4.71 -15.74 -13.56
N SER A 443 -3.78 -15.18 -13.08
CA SER A 443 -2.81 -14.11 -12.84
C SER A 443 -3.37 -12.91 -12.09
N SER A 444 -2.76 -12.67 -10.95
CA SER A 444 -2.92 -11.63 -9.94
C SER A 444 -2.71 -10.17 -10.40
N LEU A 445 -2.83 -9.87 -11.67
CA LEU A 445 -2.54 -8.54 -12.22
C LEU A 445 -3.71 -7.55 -12.18
N TYR A 446 -4.90 -7.97 -11.72
CA TYR A 446 -6.06 -7.08 -11.61
C TYR A 446 -5.97 -5.99 -10.52
N PHE A 447 -4.96 -6.07 -9.66
CA PHE A 447 -4.72 -5.06 -8.62
C PHE A 447 -3.77 -3.94 -9.06
N LEU A 448 -3.33 -3.92 -10.33
CA LEU A 448 -2.46 -2.87 -10.82
C LEU A 448 -3.30 -1.74 -11.39
N PRO A 449 -3.18 -0.51 -10.88
CA PRO A 449 -3.87 0.63 -11.45
C PRO A 449 -3.41 0.83 -12.89
N GLN A 450 -4.32 0.59 -13.83
CA GLN A 450 -4.04 0.89 -15.23
C GLN A 450 -4.08 2.40 -15.46
N ALA A 451 -3.16 2.90 -16.29
CA ALA A 451 -3.16 4.30 -16.64
C ALA A 451 -4.48 4.67 -17.38
N LYS A 452 -5.21 5.63 -16.85
CA LYS A 452 -6.52 6.08 -17.37
C LYS A 452 -6.45 6.64 -18.79
N ASN A 453 -5.30 7.19 -19.19
CA ASN A 453 -5.06 7.77 -20.52
C ASN A 453 -3.83 7.14 -21.15
N CYS A 454 -4.01 6.13 -21.98
CA CYS A 454 -2.91 5.46 -22.64
C CYS A 454 -2.29 6.33 -23.75
N LEU A 455 -0.95 6.46 -23.73
CA LEU A 455 -0.19 7.20 -24.75
C LEU A 455 -0.08 6.44 -26.08
N ILE A 456 -0.46 5.17 -26.11
CA ILE A 456 -0.42 4.33 -27.32
C ILE A 456 -1.83 3.83 -27.65
N SER A 457 -2.10 3.76 -28.96
CA SER A 457 -3.33 3.22 -29.50
C SER A 457 -3.38 1.69 -29.41
N GLU A 458 -4.54 1.08 -29.54
CA GLU A 458 -4.69 -0.38 -29.59
C GLU A 458 -3.90 -0.99 -30.76
N ALA A 459 -3.78 -0.29 -31.89
CA ALA A 459 -2.95 -0.74 -33.02
C ALA A 459 -1.46 -0.81 -32.63
N GLU A 460 -0.96 0.18 -31.91
CA GLU A 460 0.43 0.18 -31.40
C GLU A 460 0.64 -0.90 -30.34
N LYS A 461 -0.34 -1.14 -29.45
CA LYS A 461 -0.27 -2.26 -28.49
C LYS A 461 -0.14 -3.61 -29.21
N ILE A 462 -0.92 -3.82 -30.27
CA ILE A 462 -0.82 -5.03 -31.10
C ILE A 462 0.57 -5.13 -31.74
N GLU A 463 1.11 -4.03 -32.26
CA GLU A 463 2.45 -4.02 -32.84
C GLU A 463 3.52 -4.36 -31.81
N LEU A 464 3.47 -3.77 -30.60
CA LEU A 464 4.41 -4.06 -29.52
C LEU A 464 4.32 -5.51 -29.03
N LYS A 465 3.11 -6.09 -28.93
CA LYS A 465 2.91 -7.51 -28.65
C LYS A 465 3.56 -8.40 -29.70
N ASN A 466 3.39 -8.06 -30.98
CA ASN A 466 4.00 -8.82 -32.08
C ASN A 466 5.54 -8.73 -32.07
N ILE A 467 6.10 -7.57 -31.74
CA ILE A 467 7.55 -7.41 -31.57
C ILE A 467 8.04 -8.31 -30.41
N ALA A 468 7.33 -8.29 -29.29
CA ALA A 468 7.67 -9.11 -28.13
C ALA A 468 7.63 -10.62 -28.44
N LEU A 469 6.58 -11.10 -29.10
CA LEU A 469 6.49 -12.50 -29.54
C LEU A 469 7.57 -12.85 -30.56
N THR A 470 7.85 -11.94 -31.52
CA THR A 470 8.92 -12.18 -32.51
C THR A 470 10.28 -12.31 -31.86
N ALA A 471 10.58 -11.49 -30.85
CA ALA A 471 11.80 -11.60 -30.07
C ALA A 471 11.87 -12.94 -29.31
N ALA A 472 10.77 -13.35 -28.70
CA ALA A 472 10.71 -14.63 -27.99
C ALA A 472 10.92 -15.85 -28.93
N GLU A 473 10.37 -15.80 -30.14
CA GLU A 473 10.62 -16.84 -31.14
C GLU A 473 12.11 -17.03 -31.50
N GLN A 474 12.94 -15.97 -31.38
CA GLN A 474 14.38 -16.07 -31.66
C GLN A 474 15.15 -16.87 -30.60
N VAL A 475 14.57 -17.02 -29.42
CA VAL A 475 15.20 -17.71 -28.28
C VAL A 475 14.52 -19.01 -27.92
N LYS A 476 13.48 -19.41 -28.63
CA LYS A 476 12.67 -20.60 -28.33
C LYS A 476 13.46 -21.90 -28.20
N GLU A 477 14.61 -22.03 -28.90
CA GLU A 477 15.44 -23.24 -28.82
C GLU A 477 15.96 -23.48 -27.41
N VAL A 478 16.24 -22.40 -26.64
CA VAL A 478 16.64 -22.49 -25.23
C VAL A 478 15.50 -23.02 -24.35
N TYR A 479 14.24 -22.84 -24.80
CA TYR A 479 13.04 -23.25 -24.09
C TYR A 479 12.41 -24.57 -24.55
N GLN A 480 12.97 -25.23 -25.56
CA GLN A 480 12.41 -26.49 -26.12
C GLN A 480 12.53 -27.71 -25.20
N GLU A 481 13.60 -27.75 -24.38
CA GLU A 481 13.88 -28.90 -23.49
C GLU A 481 13.50 -28.63 -22.02
N ILE A 482 12.69 -27.58 -21.78
CA ILE A 482 12.39 -27.18 -20.42
C ILE A 482 11.30 -28.06 -19.82
N GLU A 483 11.55 -28.49 -18.58
CA GLU A 483 10.58 -29.21 -17.77
C GLU A 483 9.49 -28.27 -17.31
N LEU A 484 8.25 -28.49 -17.73
CA LEU A 484 7.08 -27.79 -17.24
C LEU A 484 6.73 -28.32 -15.84
N ILE A 485 6.68 -27.41 -14.88
CA ILE A 485 6.23 -27.70 -13.51
C ILE A 485 4.79 -27.19 -13.42
N GLY A 486 3.84 -28.04 -13.23
CA GLY A 486 2.40 -27.80 -13.20
C GLY A 486 1.94 -26.35 -12.98
N GLU A 487 0.87 -25.94 -13.62
CA GLU A 487 0.35 -24.60 -13.70
C GLU A 487 0.20 -23.95 -12.33
N SER A 488 0.91 -22.84 -12.09
CA SER A 488 0.61 -21.88 -11.03
C SER A 488 0.24 -20.55 -11.69
N SER A 489 -0.84 -19.96 -11.24
CA SER A 489 -1.38 -18.72 -11.80
C SER A 489 -0.48 -17.47 -11.61
N PHE A 490 0.66 -17.60 -10.95
CA PHE A 490 1.50 -16.47 -10.54
C PHE A 490 2.98 -16.62 -10.91
N SER A 491 3.42 -17.77 -11.31
CA SER A 491 4.80 -18.01 -11.69
C SER A 491 4.84 -18.76 -13.00
N SER A 492 5.95 -18.64 -13.69
CA SER A 492 6.24 -19.53 -14.80
C SER A 492 5.98 -20.98 -14.40
N ASN A 493 5.36 -21.71 -15.28
CA ASN A 493 5.22 -23.17 -15.18
C ASN A 493 6.47 -23.93 -15.61
N ILE A 494 7.61 -23.25 -15.72
CA ILE A 494 8.89 -23.83 -16.06
C ILE A 494 9.80 -23.92 -14.84
N LYS A 495 10.65 -24.95 -14.84
CA LYS A 495 11.74 -25.06 -13.86
C LYS A 495 12.67 -23.88 -13.99
N GLU A 496 13.11 -23.33 -12.87
CA GLU A 496 14.00 -22.18 -12.84
C GLU A 496 15.23 -22.36 -13.74
N PHE A 497 15.52 -21.32 -14.50
CA PHE A 497 16.72 -21.23 -15.33
C PHE A 497 17.97 -21.05 -14.50
N SER A 498 19.07 -21.63 -14.96
CA SER A 498 20.36 -21.24 -14.46
C SER A 498 20.73 -19.82 -14.93
N LYS A 499 21.64 -19.17 -14.24
CA LYS A 499 22.16 -17.86 -14.63
C LYS A 499 22.76 -17.88 -16.04
N GLU A 500 23.41 -19.00 -16.41
CA GLU A 500 24.00 -19.21 -17.73
C GLU A 500 22.92 -19.27 -18.81
N GLN A 501 21.80 -19.94 -18.57
CA GLN A 501 20.68 -19.98 -19.50
C GLN A 501 20.04 -18.59 -19.67
N CYS A 502 19.82 -17.84 -18.58
CA CYS A 502 19.33 -16.47 -18.68
C CYS A 502 20.30 -15.59 -19.49
N GLN A 503 21.60 -15.71 -19.26
CA GLN A 503 22.62 -14.97 -20.02
C GLN A 503 22.67 -15.37 -21.49
N GLU A 504 22.43 -16.64 -21.82
CA GLU A 504 22.31 -17.12 -23.20
C GLU A 504 21.15 -16.46 -23.91
N VAL A 505 19.96 -16.42 -23.28
CA VAL A 505 18.77 -15.75 -23.82
C VAL A 505 19.03 -14.26 -24.04
N VAL A 506 19.63 -13.57 -23.06
CA VAL A 506 20.00 -12.15 -23.18
C VAL A 506 20.94 -11.93 -24.38
N THR A 507 21.94 -12.81 -24.54
CA THR A 507 22.91 -12.68 -25.62
C THR A 507 22.28 -12.93 -26.98
N LEU A 508 21.37 -13.89 -27.10
CA LEU A 508 20.62 -14.17 -28.35
C LEU A 508 19.75 -12.99 -28.74
N LEU A 509 18.95 -12.47 -27.80
CA LEU A 509 18.13 -11.26 -28.01
C LEU A 509 19.00 -10.06 -28.43
N GLY A 510 20.16 -9.90 -27.77
CA GLY A 510 21.10 -8.83 -28.07
C GLY A 510 21.67 -8.90 -29.49
N ARG A 511 21.98 -10.11 -29.99
CA ARG A 511 22.46 -10.32 -31.38
C ARG A 511 21.43 -9.95 -32.41
N GLU A 512 20.14 -10.14 -32.11
CA GLU A 512 19.04 -9.71 -32.98
C GLU A 512 18.75 -8.21 -32.87
N GLY A 513 19.53 -7.49 -32.07
CA GLY A 513 19.45 -6.04 -31.92
C GLY A 513 18.46 -5.58 -30.85
N PHE A 514 17.85 -6.47 -30.07
CA PHE A 514 17.00 -6.09 -28.96
C PHE A 514 17.82 -5.59 -27.76
N VAL A 515 17.23 -4.70 -26.99
CA VAL A 515 17.80 -4.34 -25.67
C VAL A 515 17.39 -5.45 -24.70
N SER A 516 18.35 -6.13 -24.10
CA SER A 516 18.07 -7.27 -23.23
C SER A 516 18.97 -7.28 -22.01
N VAL A 517 18.48 -7.77 -20.89
CA VAL A 517 19.17 -7.81 -19.61
C VAL A 517 18.63 -8.94 -18.73
N THR A 518 19.48 -9.47 -17.87
CA THR A 518 19.12 -10.30 -16.71
C THR A 518 19.92 -9.85 -15.49
N GLU A 519 19.53 -10.31 -14.32
CA GLU A 519 20.18 -9.94 -13.08
C GLU A 519 21.67 -10.27 -13.08
N GLY A 520 22.50 -9.35 -12.58
CA GLY A 520 23.96 -9.52 -12.44
C GLY A 520 24.75 -9.46 -13.75
N THR A 521 24.14 -9.22 -14.90
CA THR A 521 24.78 -9.19 -16.20
C THR A 521 24.82 -7.80 -16.83
N ASN A 522 25.61 -7.62 -17.88
CA ASN A 522 25.62 -6.40 -18.66
C ASN A 522 24.42 -6.37 -19.63
N MET A 523 23.79 -5.22 -19.76
CA MET A 523 22.70 -5.01 -20.71
C MET A 523 23.24 -4.99 -22.15
N GLU A 524 22.65 -5.78 -23.03
CA GLU A 524 22.92 -5.75 -24.46
C GLU A 524 22.22 -4.51 -25.10
N ASN A 525 22.86 -3.94 -26.12
CA ASN A 525 22.35 -2.78 -26.87
C ASN A 525 21.93 -1.57 -26.00
N TYR A 526 22.54 -1.40 -24.84
CA TYR A 526 22.21 -0.38 -23.83
C TYR A 526 22.18 1.05 -24.35
N LYS A 527 22.91 1.35 -25.44
CA LYS A 527 22.94 2.69 -26.07
C LYS A 527 21.56 3.16 -26.49
N LYS A 528 20.65 2.25 -26.85
CA LYS A 528 19.27 2.61 -27.18
C LYS A 528 18.53 3.20 -25.97
N VAL A 529 18.87 2.76 -24.77
CA VAL A 529 18.30 3.32 -23.51
C VAL A 529 18.93 4.70 -23.23
N GLU A 530 20.23 4.89 -23.47
CA GLU A 530 20.87 6.21 -23.37
C GLU A 530 20.27 7.21 -24.38
N ASP A 531 20.00 6.76 -25.61
CA ASP A 531 19.37 7.59 -26.66
C ASP A 531 17.93 7.98 -26.26
N PHE A 532 17.16 7.03 -25.71
CA PHE A 532 15.83 7.29 -25.17
C PHE A 532 15.89 8.36 -24.06
N TYR A 533 16.77 8.17 -23.07
CA TYR A 533 16.94 9.12 -21.99
C TYR A 533 17.35 10.51 -22.48
N THR A 534 18.24 10.55 -23.48
CA THR A 534 18.67 11.80 -24.12
C THR A 534 17.50 12.51 -24.80
N ALA A 535 16.62 11.78 -25.47
CA ALA A 535 15.42 12.35 -26.09
C ALA A 535 14.42 12.85 -25.03
N TYR A 536 14.21 12.04 -23.97
CA TYR A 536 13.38 12.43 -22.83
C TYR A 536 13.85 13.76 -22.19
N THR A 537 15.14 13.91 -21.91
CA THR A 537 15.68 15.14 -21.31
C THR A 537 15.54 16.35 -22.23
N LYS A 538 15.53 16.13 -23.55
CA LYS A 538 15.28 17.16 -24.58
C LYS A 538 13.78 17.40 -24.83
N LYS A 539 12.89 16.72 -24.10
CA LYS A 539 11.44 16.77 -24.30
C LYS A 539 11.02 16.40 -25.75
N GLN A 540 11.68 15.41 -26.32
CA GLN A 540 11.39 14.85 -27.63
C GLN A 540 10.70 13.50 -27.47
N ASP A 541 9.69 13.25 -28.28
CA ASP A 541 9.00 11.95 -28.27
C ASP A 541 9.99 10.82 -28.52
N ALA A 542 9.90 9.77 -27.71
CA ALA A 542 10.81 8.63 -27.75
C ALA A 542 10.16 7.36 -27.24
N VAL A 543 10.63 6.24 -27.78
CA VAL A 543 10.20 4.89 -27.35
C VAL A 543 11.42 3.99 -27.29
N VAL A 544 11.50 3.15 -26.25
CA VAL A 544 12.49 2.07 -26.13
C VAL A 544 11.86 0.84 -25.47
N MET A 545 12.09 -0.32 -26.04
CA MET A 545 11.66 -1.61 -25.48
C MET A 545 12.86 -2.33 -24.87
N ILE A 546 12.75 -2.82 -23.63
CA ILE A 546 13.76 -3.54 -22.89
C ILE A 546 13.22 -4.93 -22.55
N PHE A 547 13.95 -5.96 -22.89
CA PHE A 547 13.62 -7.35 -22.56
C PHE A 547 14.37 -7.77 -21.29
N GLN A 548 13.61 -8.02 -20.23
CA GLN A 548 14.15 -8.55 -18.98
C GLN A 548 13.89 -10.05 -18.93
N VAL A 549 14.97 -10.82 -18.82
CA VAL A 549 14.91 -12.28 -18.69
C VAL A 549 15.02 -12.64 -17.22
N ASN A 550 14.01 -13.34 -16.70
CA ASN A 550 13.94 -13.75 -15.30
C ASN A 550 14.37 -15.21 -15.13
N GLN A 551 14.82 -15.57 -13.91
CA GLN A 551 15.18 -16.96 -13.59
C GLN A 551 14.00 -17.92 -13.62
N ASP A 552 12.79 -17.43 -13.42
CA ASP A 552 11.55 -18.20 -13.60
C ASP A 552 11.23 -18.49 -15.08
N GLY A 553 12.08 -18.06 -16.01
CA GLY A 553 11.95 -18.24 -17.44
C GLY A 553 11.02 -17.27 -18.14
N LEU A 554 10.32 -16.40 -17.41
CA LEU A 554 9.50 -15.36 -18.03
C LEU A 554 10.39 -14.29 -18.68
N ILE A 555 9.91 -13.72 -19.77
CA ILE A 555 10.50 -12.56 -20.42
C ILE A 555 9.53 -11.39 -20.31
N GLY A 556 9.93 -10.33 -19.59
CA GLY A 556 9.20 -9.07 -19.53
C GLY A 556 9.67 -8.13 -20.66
N ALA A 557 8.82 -7.83 -21.63
CA ALA A 557 9.10 -6.80 -22.63
C ALA A 557 8.51 -5.48 -22.15
N ILE A 558 9.36 -4.58 -21.62
CA ILE A 558 8.98 -3.31 -21.03
C ILE A 558 9.25 -2.19 -22.04
N THR A 559 8.20 -1.58 -22.57
CA THR A 559 8.31 -0.46 -23.49
C THR A 559 8.12 0.85 -22.77
N PHE A 560 9.15 1.70 -22.69
CA PHE A 560 9.04 3.07 -22.23
C PHE A 560 8.58 3.97 -23.39
N ILE A 561 7.57 4.79 -23.11
CA ILE A 561 6.95 5.67 -24.09
C ILE A 561 6.93 7.08 -23.49
N TYR A 562 7.62 8.03 -24.13
CA TYR A 562 7.57 9.42 -23.78
C TYR A 562 6.92 10.21 -24.92
N ARG A 563 5.78 10.80 -24.67
CA ARG A 563 5.00 11.60 -25.64
C ARG A 563 4.24 12.70 -24.91
N ASN A 564 4.14 13.87 -25.52
CA ASN A 564 3.36 15.00 -24.99
C ASN A 564 3.71 15.36 -23.52
N ASN A 565 4.98 15.29 -23.14
CA ASN A 565 5.50 15.48 -21.77
C ASN A 565 4.95 14.47 -20.73
N LYS A 566 4.43 13.34 -21.17
CA LYS A 566 4.01 12.24 -20.31
C LYS A 566 4.88 11.02 -20.55
N LEU A 567 5.09 10.25 -19.51
CA LEU A 567 5.91 9.04 -19.52
C LEU A 567 5.10 7.86 -19.03
N GLN A 568 5.02 6.82 -19.86
CA GLN A 568 4.34 5.56 -19.53
C GLN A 568 5.22 4.37 -19.87
N THR A 569 4.94 3.23 -19.24
CA THR A 569 5.43 1.93 -19.70
C THR A 569 4.28 1.08 -20.21
N TYR A 570 4.55 0.30 -21.24
CA TYR A 570 3.71 -0.82 -21.67
C TYR A 570 4.49 -2.11 -21.47
N TYR A 571 4.01 -2.94 -20.55
CA TYR A 571 4.58 -4.25 -20.23
C TYR A 571 3.89 -5.33 -21.01
N VAL A 572 4.66 -6.28 -21.57
CA VAL A 572 4.17 -7.54 -22.15
C VAL A 572 4.93 -8.69 -21.50
N GLY A 573 4.26 -9.47 -20.69
CA GLY A 573 4.82 -10.67 -20.08
C GLY A 573 4.70 -11.86 -21.05
N ILE A 574 5.84 -12.51 -21.30
CA ILE A 574 5.92 -13.67 -22.19
C ILE A 574 6.26 -14.89 -21.35
N GLY A 575 5.43 -15.92 -21.45
CA GLY A 575 5.66 -17.24 -20.92
C GLY A 575 5.74 -18.27 -22.03
N TRP A 576 5.72 -19.56 -21.68
CA TRP A 576 6.02 -20.64 -22.59
C TRP A 576 5.04 -21.79 -22.45
N GLN A 577 4.65 -22.37 -23.58
CA GLN A 577 3.93 -23.62 -23.65
C GLN A 577 4.89 -24.79 -23.91
N GLU A 578 4.39 -26.03 -23.86
CA GLU A 578 5.15 -27.21 -24.17
C GLU A 578 5.81 -27.10 -25.56
N GLY A 579 7.08 -27.49 -25.62
CA GLY A 579 7.86 -27.36 -26.85
C GLY A 579 8.46 -25.99 -27.10
N GLY A 580 8.47 -25.09 -26.10
CA GLY A 580 9.08 -23.78 -26.19
C GLY A 580 8.31 -22.78 -27.07
N ILE A 581 6.98 -22.92 -27.14
CA ILE A 581 6.13 -22.00 -27.88
C ILE A 581 5.87 -20.77 -26.99
N PRO A 582 6.26 -19.55 -27.42
CA PRO A 582 6.02 -18.36 -26.61
C PRO A 582 4.55 -17.94 -26.66
N GLU A 583 4.04 -17.49 -25.53
CA GLU A 583 2.70 -16.93 -25.40
C GLU A 583 2.70 -15.67 -24.52
N ILE A 584 1.75 -14.78 -24.78
CA ILE A 584 1.56 -13.59 -23.93
C ILE A 584 0.74 -14.00 -22.71
N LYS A 585 1.36 -13.90 -21.54
CA LYS A 585 0.67 -14.16 -20.27
C LYS A 585 -0.15 -12.96 -19.80
N ASN A 586 0.38 -11.75 -19.94
CA ASN A 586 -0.26 -10.54 -19.44
C ASN A 586 0.26 -9.28 -20.14
N THR A 587 -0.46 -8.18 -19.98
CA THR A 587 -0.02 -6.85 -20.42
C THR A 587 -0.48 -5.79 -19.43
N LEU A 588 0.35 -4.77 -19.24
CA LEU A 588 0.07 -3.69 -18.31
C LEU A 588 0.54 -2.34 -18.87
N VAL A 589 -0.26 -1.30 -18.68
CA VAL A 589 0.13 0.09 -18.89
C VAL A 589 0.29 0.78 -17.55
N SER A 590 1.44 1.39 -17.29
CA SER A 590 1.69 2.11 -16.04
C SER A 590 2.20 3.51 -16.32
N ASP A 591 1.73 4.48 -15.54
CA ASP A 591 2.31 5.82 -15.52
C ASP A 591 3.63 5.81 -14.75
N ILE A 592 4.63 6.50 -15.29
CA ILE A 592 5.94 6.65 -14.68
C ILE A 592 6.07 8.07 -14.16
N ALA A 593 6.38 8.20 -12.87
CA ALA A 593 6.56 9.49 -12.21
C ALA A 593 7.87 10.15 -12.64
N GLU A 594 8.95 9.39 -12.65
CA GLU A 594 10.29 9.88 -13.01
C GLU A 594 11.17 8.80 -13.61
N ILE A 595 12.16 9.23 -14.37
CA ILE A 595 13.32 8.42 -14.77
C ILE A 595 14.60 9.20 -14.56
N LYS A 596 15.66 8.49 -14.17
CA LYS A 596 17.00 9.04 -13.98
C LYS A 596 18.02 8.12 -14.64
N LEU A 597 18.96 8.69 -15.36
CA LEU A 597 20.17 8.01 -15.76
C LEU A 597 21.32 8.58 -14.95
N THR A 598 21.91 7.76 -14.10
CA THR A 598 22.97 8.17 -13.20
C THR A 598 24.34 8.24 -13.92
N GLU A 599 25.31 8.92 -13.33
CA GLU A 599 26.65 9.04 -13.90
C GLU A 599 27.37 7.68 -14.00
N LYS A 600 27.14 6.80 -13.04
CA LYS A 600 27.70 5.44 -13.02
C LYS A 600 26.97 4.47 -13.95
N GLY A 601 25.85 4.90 -14.57
CA GLY A 601 25.15 4.17 -15.60
C GLY A 601 24.00 3.31 -15.14
N TYR A 602 23.32 3.70 -14.07
CA TYR A 602 22.04 3.14 -13.68
C TYR A 602 20.90 3.92 -14.30
N PHE A 603 19.96 3.21 -14.92
CA PHE A 603 18.66 3.71 -15.33
C PHE A 603 17.67 3.34 -14.24
N ILE A 604 17.22 4.34 -13.49
CA ILE A 604 16.29 4.21 -12.36
C ILE A 604 14.97 4.84 -12.78
N TYR A 605 13.84 4.18 -12.48
CA TYR A 605 12.51 4.73 -12.74
C TYR A 605 11.55 4.42 -11.60
N ALA A 606 10.61 5.32 -11.36
CA ALA A 606 9.56 5.20 -10.36
C ALA A 606 8.19 5.14 -11.02
N HIS A 607 7.35 4.21 -10.60
CA HIS A 607 5.94 4.20 -10.98
C HIS A 607 5.19 5.34 -10.27
N LYS A 608 4.23 5.96 -10.95
CA LYS A 608 3.41 7.01 -10.35
C LYS A 608 2.50 6.47 -9.24
N ASN A 609 1.99 5.27 -9.43
CA ASN A 609 1.19 4.56 -8.45
C ASN A 609 1.98 3.34 -7.98
N LEU A 610 2.13 3.21 -6.66
CA LEU A 610 2.81 2.08 -6.06
C LEU A 610 1.98 0.83 -6.23
N ILE A 611 2.67 -0.22 -6.62
CA ILE A 611 2.13 -1.57 -6.63
C ILE A 611 2.47 -2.15 -5.26
N ALA A 612 1.47 -2.60 -4.52
CA ALA A 612 1.68 -3.24 -3.23
C ALA A 612 2.79 -4.30 -3.30
N HIS A 613 3.70 -4.31 -2.32
CA HIS A 613 4.87 -5.19 -2.26
C HIS A 613 5.92 -5.03 -3.37
N SER A 614 5.92 -3.92 -4.09
CA SER A 614 6.98 -3.63 -5.04
C SER A 614 7.87 -2.48 -4.56
N SER A 615 9.15 -2.51 -4.99
CA SER A 615 10.05 -1.39 -4.77
C SER A 615 9.49 -0.11 -5.36
N LEU A 616 9.67 1.00 -4.65
CA LEU A 616 9.33 2.34 -5.12
C LEU A 616 9.96 2.63 -6.47
N ARG A 617 11.21 2.18 -6.66
CA ARG A 617 11.97 2.38 -7.87
C ARG A 617 12.48 1.06 -8.42
N GLN A 618 12.35 0.95 -9.73
CA GLN A 618 12.97 -0.12 -10.51
C GLN A 618 14.26 0.42 -11.15
N TYR A 619 15.21 -0.46 -11.41
CA TYR A 619 16.51 -0.03 -11.92
C TYR A 619 17.18 -1.10 -12.77
N TRP A 620 18.02 -0.66 -13.70
CA TRP A 620 18.98 -1.48 -14.41
C TRP A 620 20.32 -0.77 -14.51
N ARG A 621 21.39 -1.51 -14.32
CA ARG A 621 22.70 -1.01 -14.76
C ARG A 621 22.78 -1.14 -16.28
N ILE A 622 22.80 -0.01 -16.99
CA ILE A 622 22.90 0.00 -18.46
C ILE A 622 24.35 0.15 -18.93
N LYS A 623 25.20 0.96 -18.27
CA LYS A 623 26.62 1.03 -18.62
C LYS A 623 27.35 -0.24 -18.16
N PRO A 624 28.05 -0.93 -19.09
CA PRO A 624 28.67 -2.22 -18.76
C PRO A 624 29.82 -2.09 -17.75
N LEU A 625 29.92 -3.08 -16.88
CA LEU A 625 31.10 -3.33 -16.07
C LEU A 625 32.06 -4.32 -16.77
N SER A 626 33.33 -4.33 -16.36
CA SER A 626 34.24 -5.38 -16.81
C SER A 626 33.76 -6.77 -16.38
N VAL A 627 34.02 -7.77 -17.19
CA VAL A 627 33.69 -9.17 -16.87
C VAL A 627 34.26 -9.55 -15.50
N LYS A 628 35.50 -9.14 -15.22
CA LYS A 628 36.15 -9.41 -13.95
C LYS A 628 35.42 -8.79 -12.75
N CYS A 629 34.94 -7.55 -12.86
CA CYS A 629 34.16 -6.94 -11.79
C CYS A 629 32.81 -7.71 -11.56
N ARG A 630 32.17 -8.16 -12.62
CA ARG A 630 30.95 -9.02 -12.51
C ARG A 630 31.25 -10.34 -11.80
N GLU A 631 32.35 -11.02 -12.17
CA GLU A 631 32.78 -12.25 -11.52
C GLU A 631 33.10 -12.04 -10.02
N LEU A 632 33.80 -10.95 -9.69
CA LEU A 632 34.15 -10.62 -8.32
C LEU A 632 32.89 -10.25 -7.49
N THR A 633 31.94 -9.53 -8.08
CA THR A 633 30.66 -9.26 -7.43
C THR A 633 29.93 -10.56 -7.12
N ALA A 634 29.77 -11.42 -8.12
CA ALA A 634 29.06 -12.69 -7.96
C ALA A 634 29.74 -13.61 -6.90
N LYS A 635 31.05 -13.61 -6.84
CA LYS A 635 31.80 -14.51 -5.94
C LYS A 635 31.89 -14.00 -4.51
N TYR A 636 32.06 -12.70 -4.30
CA TYR A 636 32.46 -12.17 -3.00
C TYR A 636 31.45 -11.22 -2.36
N VAL A 637 30.48 -10.68 -3.13
CA VAL A 637 29.59 -9.62 -2.65
C VAL A 637 28.11 -9.98 -2.74
N TYR A 638 27.70 -10.66 -3.81
CA TYR A 638 26.30 -10.94 -4.12
C TYR A 638 25.53 -11.67 -2.99
N GLY A 639 26.19 -12.53 -2.21
CA GLY A 639 25.58 -13.25 -1.10
C GLY A 639 25.51 -12.46 0.21
N LEU A 640 26.06 -11.25 0.28
CA LEU A 640 26.08 -10.42 1.48
C LEU A 640 24.98 -9.37 1.46
N SER A 641 24.37 -9.12 2.62
CA SER A 641 23.31 -8.12 2.81
C SER A 641 23.83 -6.88 3.54
N TYR A 642 23.25 -5.72 3.24
CA TYR A 642 23.48 -4.48 3.99
C TYR A 642 22.54 -4.28 5.19
N VAL A 643 21.53 -5.12 5.34
CA VAL A 643 20.48 -4.91 6.35
C VAL A 643 20.52 -5.96 7.44
N ASN A 644 20.64 -7.22 7.06
CA ASN A 644 20.57 -8.31 8.02
C ASN A 644 21.92 -8.64 8.66
N TYR A 645 23.03 -8.15 8.08
CA TYR A 645 24.36 -8.57 8.43
C TYR A 645 25.30 -7.37 8.49
N ASN A 646 26.14 -7.36 9.46
CA ASN A 646 27.01 -6.22 9.70
C ASN A 646 28.37 -6.29 8.98
N VAL A 647 28.63 -7.30 8.15
CA VAL A 647 29.89 -7.44 7.38
C VAL A 647 30.16 -6.22 6.51
N LEU A 648 29.13 -5.71 5.83
CA LEU A 648 29.24 -4.58 4.91
C LEU A 648 28.97 -3.24 5.58
N VAL A 649 28.25 -3.20 6.71
CA VAL A 649 27.84 -1.96 7.37
C VAL A 649 28.75 -1.57 8.53
N THR A 650 29.76 -2.38 8.87
CA THR A 650 30.71 -2.15 9.97
C THR A 650 32.12 -2.00 9.42
N ASN A 651 32.89 -1.06 9.99
CA ASN A 651 34.34 -1.01 9.76
C ASN A 651 35.02 -2.04 10.65
N TRP A 652 35.71 -3.02 10.06
CA TRP A 652 36.35 -4.09 10.80
C TRP A 652 37.57 -4.62 10.09
N ASP A 653 38.49 -5.21 10.86
CA ASP A 653 39.66 -5.98 10.42
C ASP A 653 39.95 -7.13 11.40
N SER A 654 41.10 -7.75 11.32
CA SER A 654 41.50 -8.84 12.23
C SER A 654 41.62 -8.45 13.71
N ASN A 655 41.62 -7.15 14.03
CA ASN A 655 41.75 -6.68 15.43
C ASN A 655 40.41 -6.50 16.12
N ASN A 656 39.34 -6.33 15.35
CA ASN A 656 37.97 -6.12 15.86
C ASN A 656 36.90 -6.94 15.11
N VAL A 657 37.28 -8.11 14.62
CA VAL A 657 36.40 -8.98 13.85
C VAL A 657 35.16 -9.44 14.67
N GLU A 658 35.28 -9.43 15.98
CA GLU A 658 34.17 -9.73 16.89
C GLU A 658 32.95 -8.76 16.75
N ASP A 659 33.16 -7.57 16.19
CA ASP A 659 32.07 -6.61 15.94
C ASP A 659 31.10 -7.11 14.88
N ILE A 660 31.46 -8.11 14.08
CA ILE A 660 30.64 -8.73 13.03
C ILE A 660 30.19 -10.17 13.35
N LEU A 661 30.63 -10.74 14.46
CA LEU A 661 30.33 -12.13 14.83
C LEU A 661 28.93 -12.24 15.42
N MET A 662 27.95 -12.44 14.55
CA MET A 662 26.54 -12.59 14.91
C MET A 662 25.94 -13.86 14.35
N PRO A 663 25.08 -14.56 15.11
CA PRO A 663 24.46 -15.82 14.67
C PRO A 663 23.67 -15.71 13.38
N CYS A 664 22.97 -14.60 13.18
CA CYS A 664 22.14 -14.34 11.98
C CYS A 664 22.95 -14.21 10.69
N MET A 665 24.20 -13.76 10.76
CA MET A 665 25.10 -13.63 9.62
C MET A 665 25.47 -14.99 9.02
N PHE A 666 25.34 -16.06 9.77
CA PHE A 666 25.71 -17.42 9.35
C PHE A 666 24.87 -17.92 8.15
N GLU A 667 23.62 -17.45 8.01
CA GLU A 667 22.74 -17.86 6.91
C GLU A 667 23.35 -17.51 5.54
N ASP A 668 23.89 -16.31 5.37
CA ASP A 668 24.56 -15.91 4.12
C ASP A 668 25.83 -16.73 3.89
N ILE A 669 26.64 -16.94 4.92
CA ILE A 669 27.86 -17.73 4.83
C ILE A 669 27.54 -19.18 4.48
N TYR A 670 26.48 -19.74 5.04
CA TYR A 670 25.99 -21.08 4.70
C TYR A 670 25.56 -21.16 3.23
N ARG A 671 24.79 -20.18 2.75
CA ARG A 671 24.35 -20.10 1.35
C ARG A 671 25.52 -19.93 0.38
N ILE A 672 26.49 -19.09 0.70
CA ILE A 672 27.71 -18.92 -0.09
C ILE A 672 28.50 -20.24 -0.19
N TYR A 673 28.55 -21.03 0.90
CA TYR A 673 29.27 -22.28 0.94
C TYR A 673 28.54 -23.44 0.24
N SER A 674 27.25 -23.61 0.53
CA SER A 674 26.47 -24.78 0.13
C SER A 674 25.61 -24.57 -1.14
N GLY A 675 25.28 -23.31 -1.49
CA GLY A 675 24.29 -22.98 -2.51
C GLY A 675 22.84 -23.22 -2.06
N GLU A 676 22.61 -23.60 -0.81
CA GLU A 676 21.30 -23.94 -0.26
C GLU A 676 20.93 -23.01 0.89
N ASN A 677 19.63 -22.88 1.15
CA ASN A 677 19.14 -22.14 2.30
C ASN A 677 19.37 -22.93 3.60
N LEU A 678 19.79 -22.22 4.66
CA LEU A 678 19.98 -22.80 5.98
C LEU A 678 18.64 -23.32 6.53
N LYS A 679 18.64 -24.57 7.00
CA LYS A 679 17.51 -25.15 7.73
C LYS A 679 17.84 -25.14 9.20
N VAL A 680 17.07 -24.39 9.98
CA VAL A 680 17.27 -24.23 11.42
C VAL A 680 16.21 -25.02 12.17
N GLU A 681 16.64 -25.88 13.10
CA GLU A 681 15.75 -26.59 14.01
C GLU A 681 15.85 -25.98 15.41
N ASN A 682 14.71 -25.78 16.07
CA ASN A 682 14.62 -25.26 17.44
C ASN A 682 15.40 -23.95 17.68
N TRP A 683 15.52 -23.11 16.65
CA TRP A 683 16.24 -21.84 16.71
C TRP A 683 17.72 -21.99 17.12
N ARG A 684 18.34 -23.10 16.74
CA ARG A 684 19.74 -23.43 17.07
C ARG A 684 20.52 -23.89 15.84
N ILE A 685 21.77 -23.46 15.75
CA ILE A 685 22.72 -23.90 14.73
C ILE A 685 23.74 -24.84 15.38
N PRO A 686 23.95 -26.07 14.89
CA PRO A 686 24.97 -26.97 15.42
C PRO A 686 26.37 -26.35 15.38
N ALA A 687 27.16 -26.51 16.46
CA ALA A 687 28.45 -25.85 16.58
C ALA A 687 29.46 -26.31 15.55
N ASP A 688 29.43 -27.57 15.17
CA ASP A 688 30.41 -28.15 14.21
C ASP A 688 30.33 -27.46 12.83
N ILE A 689 29.14 -27.20 12.30
CA ILE A 689 28.98 -26.50 11.04
C ILE A 689 29.24 -25.00 11.19
N TYR A 690 28.72 -24.36 12.27
CA TYR A 690 28.94 -22.96 12.53
C TYR A 690 30.40 -22.60 12.65
N GLU A 691 31.14 -23.29 13.54
CA GLU A 691 32.55 -23.07 13.80
C GLU A 691 33.42 -23.33 12.56
N LYS A 692 33.10 -24.42 11.83
CA LYS A 692 33.79 -24.75 10.58
C LYS A 692 33.69 -23.61 9.57
N LEU A 693 32.47 -23.13 9.27
CA LEU A 693 32.29 -22.14 8.22
C LEU A 693 32.78 -20.76 8.65
N MET A 694 32.51 -20.35 9.89
CA MET A 694 32.99 -19.07 10.37
C MET A 694 34.49 -18.97 10.39
N THR A 695 35.21 -20.04 10.75
CA THR A 695 36.69 -20.05 10.71
C THR A 695 37.29 -20.13 9.29
N ILE A 696 36.52 -20.62 8.31
CA ILE A 696 36.93 -20.55 6.89
C ILE A 696 36.83 -19.11 6.40
N TYR A 697 35.65 -18.49 6.59
CA TYR A 697 35.31 -17.21 5.96
C TYR A 697 35.80 -15.98 6.71
N PHE A 698 36.15 -16.10 8.00
CA PHE A 698 36.65 -15.00 8.83
C PHE A 698 37.93 -15.36 9.59
N PRO A 699 38.78 -14.39 9.93
CA PRO A 699 40.00 -14.61 10.71
C PRO A 699 39.70 -14.70 12.21
N VAL A 700 38.89 -15.71 12.63
CA VAL A 700 38.41 -15.91 14.01
C VAL A 700 38.81 -17.27 14.55
N SER A 701 38.96 -17.38 15.87
CA SER A 701 39.15 -18.65 16.56
C SER A 701 37.81 -19.20 17.07
N ILE A 702 37.76 -20.50 17.34
CA ILE A 702 36.57 -21.16 17.94
C ILE A 702 36.30 -20.57 19.34
N GLU A 703 37.34 -20.23 20.09
CA GLU A 703 37.20 -19.63 21.42
C GLU A 703 36.50 -18.28 21.33
N GLN A 704 36.88 -17.42 20.36
CA GLN A 704 36.20 -16.14 20.12
C GLN A 704 34.72 -16.32 19.74
N LEU A 705 34.41 -17.29 18.85
CA LEU A 705 33.02 -17.59 18.48
C LEU A 705 32.21 -18.02 19.70
N ARG A 706 32.72 -18.92 20.54
CA ARG A 706 32.05 -19.40 21.72
C ARG A 706 31.82 -18.33 22.78
N GLU A 707 32.74 -17.37 22.88
CA GLU A 707 32.60 -16.25 23.81
C GLU A 707 31.59 -15.20 23.35
N LYS A 708 31.51 -14.92 22.03
CA LYS A 708 30.82 -13.76 21.49
C LYS A 708 29.49 -14.06 20.79
N CYS A 709 29.17 -15.32 20.46
CA CYS A 709 28.06 -15.68 19.59
C CYS A 709 27.02 -16.56 20.27
N GLU A 710 26.71 -16.36 21.56
CA GLU A 710 25.68 -17.06 22.33
C GLU A 710 25.76 -18.60 22.22
N TYR A 711 26.98 -19.12 22.41
CA TYR A 711 27.21 -20.54 22.42
C TYR A 711 26.61 -21.21 23.67
N ASP A 712 25.84 -22.28 23.47
CA ASP A 712 25.35 -23.13 24.55
C ASP A 712 26.11 -24.45 24.57
N SER A 713 26.91 -24.64 25.62
CA SER A 713 27.71 -25.86 25.82
C SER A 713 26.87 -27.11 26.12
N SER A 714 25.65 -26.97 26.61
CA SER A 714 24.76 -28.08 26.93
C SER A 714 24.15 -28.72 25.68
N SER A 715 23.85 -27.95 24.69
CA SER A 715 23.32 -28.39 23.41
C SER A 715 24.37 -28.43 22.29
N ASN A 716 25.60 -27.97 22.56
CA ASN A 716 26.68 -27.81 21.60
C ASN A 716 26.23 -27.07 20.34
N SER A 717 25.62 -25.89 20.51
CA SER A 717 25.00 -25.13 19.43
C SER A 717 25.01 -23.63 19.70
N TYR A 718 24.75 -22.84 18.66
CA TYR A 718 24.62 -21.39 18.70
C TYR A 718 23.17 -20.98 18.55
N ALA A 719 22.78 -19.87 19.17
CA ALA A 719 21.46 -19.30 18.94
C ALA A 719 21.32 -18.80 17.49
N TYR A 720 20.14 -18.97 16.93
CA TYR A 720 19.74 -18.37 15.66
C TYR A 720 18.58 -17.43 15.88
N GLU A 721 18.74 -16.18 15.45
CA GLU A 721 17.69 -15.20 15.49
C GLU A 721 17.34 -14.78 14.07
N MET A 722 16.06 -14.83 13.70
CA MET A 722 15.58 -14.20 12.49
C MET A 722 15.58 -12.68 12.67
N ILE A 723 16.23 -11.98 11.78
CA ILE A 723 16.13 -10.52 11.67
C ILE A 723 15.06 -10.21 10.63
N SER A 724 14.13 -9.30 10.95
CA SER A 724 13.24 -8.74 9.95
C SER A 724 14.07 -7.84 9.02
N ALA A 725 14.18 -8.24 7.77
CA ALA A 725 14.84 -7.43 6.76
C ALA A 725 14.05 -6.16 6.49
N SER A 726 14.76 -5.03 6.30
CA SER A 726 14.19 -3.91 5.57
C SER A 726 13.90 -4.35 4.13
N PRO A 727 12.72 -4.10 3.58
CA PRO A 727 12.48 -4.36 2.17
C PRO A 727 13.34 -3.41 1.32
N TYR A 728 13.86 -3.91 0.22
CA TYR A 728 14.67 -3.16 -0.75
C TYR A 728 15.92 -2.49 -0.16
N PRO A 729 16.80 -3.27 0.50
CA PRO A 729 18.06 -2.76 0.98
C PRO A 729 18.98 -2.34 -0.19
N PRO A 730 20.01 -1.52 0.07
CA PRO A 730 21.07 -1.33 -0.91
C PRO A 730 21.77 -2.67 -1.24
N PHE A 731 22.32 -2.77 -2.40
CA PHE A 731 23.14 -3.92 -2.80
C PHE A 731 24.56 -3.47 -3.20
N GLY A 732 25.51 -4.40 -3.06
CA GLY A 732 26.91 -4.14 -3.38
C GLY A 732 27.26 -4.53 -4.81
N GLU A 733 28.01 -3.67 -5.50
CA GLU A 733 28.55 -3.94 -6.82
C GLU A 733 30.03 -3.61 -6.90
N VAL A 734 30.87 -4.57 -7.24
CA VAL A 734 32.32 -4.35 -7.43
C VAL A 734 32.52 -3.52 -8.70
N VAL A 735 33.05 -2.32 -8.53
CA VAL A 735 33.30 -1.39 -9.64
C VAL A 735 34.79 -1.31 -9.99
N ALA A 736 35.67 -1.67 -9.06
CA ALA A 736 37.12 -1.77 -9.26
C ALA A 736 37.71 -2.79 -8.30
N TYR A 737 38.94 -3.26 -8.62
CA TYR A 737 39.68 -4.17 -7.74
C TYR A 737 41.17 -3.95 -7.87
N THR A 738 41.92 -4.45 -6.87
CA THR A 738 43.37 -4.50 -6.90
C THR A 738 43.85 -5.90 -6.42
N GLU A 739 44.63 -6.59 -7.24
CA GLU A 739 45.32 -7.80 -6.82
C GLU A 739 46.59 -7.38 -6.09
N ASN A 740 46.72 -7.76 -4.83
CA ASN A 740 47.84 -7.37 -3.97
C ASN A 740 49.02 -8.36 -4.08
N SER A 741 50.21 -7.90 -3.77
CA SER A 741 51.43 -8.71 -3.86
C SER A 741 51.49 -9.89 -2.87
N ASP A 742 50.65 -9.88 -1.85
CA ASP A 742 50.48 -10.94 -0.85
C ASP A 742 49.43 -11.99 -1.23
N GLY A 743 48.87 -11.89 -2.43
CA GLY A 743 47.85 -12.79 -2.94
C GLY A 743 46.44 -12.45 -2.49
N THR A 744 46.23 -11.36 -1.74
CA THR A 744 44.87 -10.87 -1.42
C THR A 744 44.28 -10.02 -2.56
N ILE A 745 42.99 -9.82 -2.55
CA ILE A 745 42.29 -8.95 -3.49
C ILE A 745 41.57 -7.86 -2.70
N THR A 746 41.82 -6.61 -3.05
CA THR A 746 41.03 -5.48 -2.55
C THR A 746 39.90 -5.18 -3.54
N LEU A 747 38.67 -5.21 -3.07
CA LEU A 747 37.48 -4.91 -3.84
C LEU A 747 36.98 -3.51 -3.47
N TYR A 748 36.62 -2.71 -4.46
CA TYR A 748 35.93 -1.44 -4.29
C TYR A 748 34.47 -1.64 -4.70
N VAL A 749 33.57 -1.57 -3.74
CA VAL A 749 32.16 -1.94 -3.87
C VAL A 749 31.31 -0.71 -3.68
N ASP A 750 30.56 -0.32 -4.70
CA ASP A 750 29.54 0.72 -4.57
C ASP A 750 28.29 0.12 -3.90
N GLY A 751 27.81 0.81 -2.87
CA GLY A 751 26.50 0.56 -2.30
C GLY A 751 25.43 1.26 -3.16
N VAL A 752 24.71 0.50 -3.98
CA VAL A 752 23.65 1.01 -4.85
C VAL A 752 22.32 0.96 -4.10
N TRP A 753 21.68 2.11 -3.96
CA TRP A 753 20.38 2.20 -3.25
C TRP A 753 19.34 2.88 -4.12
N ALA A 754 18.68 2.09 -4.96
CA ALA A 754 17.76 2.58 -5.99
C ALA A 754 16.56 3.33 -5.39
N ASP A 755 16.00 2.86 -4.27
CA ASP A 755 14.86 3.51 -3.62
C ASP A 755 15.19 4.92 -3.10
N TYR A 756 16.43 5.18 -2.75
CA TYR A 756 16.95 6.52 -2.44
C TYR A 756 17.58 7.22 -3.65
N ASN A 757 17.32 6.71 -4.84
CA ASN A 757 17.76 7.30 -6.11
C ASN A 757 19.28 7.48 -6.22
N SER A 758 20.07 6.64 -5.52
CA SER A 758 21.54 6.68 -5.46
C SER A 758 22.19 5.49 -6.13
N ASP A 759 23.19 5.73 -6.98
CA ASP A 759 24.05 4.71 -7.57
C ASP A 759 25.36 4.47 -6.79
N CYS A 760 25.58 5.23 -5.72
CA CYS A 760 26.73 5.12 -4.85
C CYS A 760 26.45 5.84 -3.52
N ALA A 761 25.53 5.29 -2.73
CA ALA A 761 25.21 5.82 -1.41
C ALA A 761 26.45 5.85 -0.49
N PHE A 762 27.29 4.83 -0.60
CA PHE A 762 28.56 4.67 0.10
C PHE A 762 29.47 3.69 -0.68
N VAL A 763 30.73 3.62 -0.31
CA VAL A 763 31.70 2.71 -0.91
C VAL A 763 32.30 1.82 0.17
N ASN A 764 32.26 0.50 -0.06
CA ASN A 764 33.00 -0.46 0.74
C ASN A 764 34.35 -0.80 0.10
N LYS A 765 35.38 -0.83 0.91
CA LYS A 765 36.67 -1.40 0.55
C LYS A 765 36.85 -2.70 1.30
N ILE A 766 36.63 -3.82 0.61
CA ILE A 766 36.71 -5.17 1.18
C ILE A 766 38.01 -5.82 0.77
N VAL A 767 38.72 -6.43 1.72
CA VAL A 767 39.89 -7.24 1.42
C VAL A 767 39.55 -8.72 1.58
N VAL A 768 39.79 -9.51 0.56
CA VAL A 768 39.57 -10.96 0.54
C VAL A 768 40.85 -11.73 0.23
N GLN A 769 40.99 -12.90 0.86
CA GLN A 769 42.05 -13.87 0.58
C GLN A 769 41.43 -15.07 -0.13
N PRO A 770 41.66 -15.25 -1.44
CA PRO A 770 41.27 -16.48 -2.13
C PRO A 770 42.17 -17.66 -1.73
N PHE A 771 41.60 -18.90 -1.79
CA PHE A 771 42.35 -20.13 -1.59
C PHE A 771 42.28 -21.04 -2.83
N ASP A 772 43.24 -21.95 -2.96
CA ASP A 772 43.38 -22.85 -4.13
C ASP A 772 42.19 -23.84 -4.25
N ASP A 773 41.50 -24.14 -3.15
CA ASP A 773 40.33 -25.00 -3.13
C ASP A 773 39.03 -24.31 -3.54
N GLY A 774 39.11 -23.06 -3.94
CA GLY A 774 37.98 -22.23 -4.37
C GLY A 774 37.27 -21.49 -3.24
N THR A 775 37.58 -21.80 -1.98
CA THR A 775 37.11 -21.02 -0.83
C THR A 775 37.87 -19.71 -0.71
N PHE A 776 37.43 -18.85 0.20
CA PHE A 776 38.07 -17.55 0.44
C PHE A 776 37.81 -17.08 1.88
N ARG A 777 38.53 -16.04 2.28
CA ARG A 777 38.37 -15.42 3.60
C ARG A 777 38.23 -13.91 3.44
N TYR A 778 37.23 -13.33 4.07
CA TYR A 778 37.15 -11.89 4.27
C TYR A 778 38.18 -11.48 5.35
N LEU A 779 38.94 -10.44 5.09
CA LEU A 779 39.96 -9.96 6.01
C LEU A 779 39.65 -8.63 6.64
N SER A 780 38.91 -7.75 5.93
CA SER A 780 38.51 -6.44 6.43
C SER A 780 37.43 -5.81 5.56
N ASN A 781 36.70 -4.87 6.13
CA ASN A 781 35.86 -3.94 5.43
C ASN A 781 36.08 -2.53 5.99
N SER A 782 36.17 -1.53 5.11
CA SER A 782 36.14 -0.13 5.49
C SER A 782 35.19 0.62 4.61
N ILE A 783 34.42 1.53 5.21
CA ILE A 783 33.31 2.22 4.58
C ILE A 783 33.67 3.68 4.39
N GLU A 784 33.48 4.18 3.18
CA GLU A 784 33.54 5.60 2.84
C GLU A 784 32.11 6.04 2.48
N GLN A 785 31.49 6.84 3.34
CA GLN A 785 30.18 7.43 3.08
C GLN A 785 30.26 8.44 1.95
N LYS A 786 29.25 8.48 1.09
CA LYS A 786 29.13 9.41 -0.04
C LYS A 786 27.87 10.25 0.06
N GLU A 787 26.72 9.69 -0.36
CA GLU A 787 25.45 10.41 -0.42
C GLU A 787 24.57 10.12 0.79
N LEU A 788 24.58 8.91 1.28
CA LEU A 788 23.71 8.43 2.36
C LEU A 788 24.53 7.73 3.46
N GLU A 789 23.95 7.66 4.64
CA GLU A 789 24.50 6.84 5.72
C GLU A 789 24.27 5.35 5.43
N VAL A 790 25.22 4.52 5.85
CA VAL A 790 25.07 3.07 5.79
C VAL A 790 23.91 2.66 6.69
N PRO A 791 23.06 1.69 6.27
CA PRO A 791 22.01 1.17 7.14
C PRO A 791 22.55 0.73 8.50
N LYS A 792 21.89 1.14 9.58
CA LYS A 792 22.23 0.69 10.93
C LYS A 792 21.44 -0.57 11.22
N VAL A 793 22.15 -1.63 11.55
CA VAL A 793 21.51 -2.86 12.03
C VAL A 793 21.20 -2.68 13.50
N GLU A 794 19.94 -2.58 13.85
CA GLU A 794 19.47 -2.59 15.22
C GLU A 794 19.21 -4.02 15.67
N PHE A 795 20.06 -4.50 16.61
CA PHE A 795 19.82 -5.79 17.25
C PHE A 795 18.91 -5.59 18.44
N ARG A 796 17.82 -6.33 18.48
CA ARG A 796 17.00 -6.42 19.72
C ARG A 796 17.86 -7.14 20.76
N LYS A 797 18.33 -6.40 21.74
CA LYS A 797 18.82 -7.01 22.98
C LYS A 797 17.60 -7.57 23.72
N ASN A 798 17.53 -8.89 23.86
CA ASN A 798 16.58 -9.56 24.73
C ASN A 798 16.75 -9.13 26.19
#